data_59984a16f9f6a4d7b8bd88f7d6742b4f
#
_entry.id   59984a16f9f6a4d7b8bd88f7d6742b4f
#
_cell.length_a   1.000
_cell.length_b   1.000
_cell.length_c   1.000
_cell.angle_alpha   90.00
_cell.angle_beta   90.00
_cell.angle_gamma   90.00
#
_symmetry.space_group_name_H-M   'P 1'
#
loop_
_entity.id
_entity.type
_entity.pdbx_description
1 polymer ?
#
loop_
_entity_poly.entity_id
_entity_poly.type
_entity_poly.pdbx_seq_one_letter_code
_entity_poly.pdbx_strand_id
1 'polypeptide(L)'
;MMKNILTLLFACLTIAAFAQPDRWQQKIKYTMNIDMDVQTNQYTGKQKIDYWNNSPDTLNRVFFHLYWNAFQPNSMMDMRSRRQGTIVLRKGRSGEDVQDWDSRVEDRIALLSPDEMGYEKIASIKMNGREQKTKLHETILEVILDKPILPKSKTSFEMEWAAQVPIQIRRSGRDNPATQVRYTMTQWYPKMCEYDYEGWHPTPYVGREFYGVWGDYDVTISIDKNYLLGGSGYIANPNEVGYGYEDKGASVKKPSGNRLTWHFLAPNVHDFAWAADPEYKHIVRQIPNGPTIHVLYNGQASRLVFENMTAQQKAVYGNDFKKYAASWDTQWNTVADAAVIVFPFIKKTFGDYPYKQYSFIHGGDGGMEYPNCTMIFGPGLGTAFHEWMHTWYQMQIGTNESEYPWMDEGFTNWATNRVNEYYRGQVTRKALAGNPMSLRISDSTAMMPPAYHQNIYRAYLLLAKSGKEEPMTTHADHYNTNYAYEEASYAKGAVFMEQLGYIVGADVRDRILLEYYRLWHCKHPNAQDFINVAEKESGMKLDWYKEYWVYTTKTIDYSIDSLYEINGMTNVRLRDIGLMPMPIDVKITFKDGSSEWHYIPMNLMYGEKPAEEEQTNRKVYPEWNWTNPIYEISTTHHLMDIVSVEIDPSYRMADVERRNNKIELKF
;
A
#
# COMPACT_ATOMS: atom_id res chain seq x y z
N MET A 1 45.91 -27.89 22.50
CA MET A 1 44.90 -27.16 23.25
C MET A 1 44.52 -25.81 22.58
N MET A 2 45.49 -24.95 22.22
CA MET A 2 45.20 -23.66 21.56
C MET A 2 44.47 -23.75 20.21
N LYS A 3 44.78 -24.76 19.34
CA LYS A 3 44.11 -24.93 18.04
C LYS A 3 42.62 -25.24 18.18
N ASN A 4 42.21 -26.00 19.17
CA ASN A 4 40.81 -26.36 19.39
C ASN A 4 39.98 -25.20 20.01
N ILE A 5 40.63 -24.30 20.75
CA ILE A 5 40.00 -23.10 21.29
C ILE A 5 39.74 -22.08 20.18
N LEU A 6 40.68 -21.93 19.23
CA LEU A 6 40.47 -21.04 18.06
C LEU A 6 39.35 -21.55 17.15
N THR A 7 39.21 -22.86 16.97
CA THR A 7 38.13 -23.44 16.14
C THR A 7 36.76 -23.27 16.81
N LEU A 8 36.67 -23.38 18.12
CA LEU A 8 35.45 -23.13 18.86
C LEU A 8 35.07 -21.63 18.86
N LEU A 9 36.05 -20.73 18.99
CA LEU A 9 35.78 -19.28 18.87
C LEU A 9 35.33 -18.88 17.45
N PHE A 10 35.90 -19.52 16.39
CA PHE A 10 35.48 -19.25 15.02
C PHE A 10 34.08 -19.84 14.71
N ALA A 11 33.72 -20.98 15.28
CA ALA A 11 32.38 -21.57 15.19
C ALA A 11 31.34 -20.73 15.94
N CYS A 12 31.71 -20.16 17.10
CA CYS A 12 30.81 -19.25 17.83
C CYS A 12 30.65 -17.89 17.12
N LEU A 13 31.66 -17.38 16.42
CA LEU A 13 31.61 -16.14 15.65
C LEU A 13 30.76 -16.29 14.37
N THR A 14 30.71 -17.46 13.76
CA THR A 14 29.87 -17.72 12.58
C THR A 14 28.38 -17.91 12.91
N ILE A 15 28.06 -18.30 14.14
CA ILE A 15 26.66 -18.43 14.60
C ILE A 15 26.07 -17.07 15.01
N ALA A 16 26.90 -16.10 15.39
CA ALA A 16 26.43 -14.75 15.78
C ALA A 16 26.08 -13.83 14.61
N ALA A 17 26.34 -14.25 13.35
CA ALA A 17 26.21 -13.39 12.17
C ALA A 17 24.82 -13.39 11.51
N PHE A 18 23.84 -14.18 12.01
CA PHE A 18 22.51 -14.30 11.44
C PHE A 18 21.37 -14.28 12.48
N ALA A 19 21.48 -13.45 13.51
CA ALA A 19 20.33 -13.16 14.34
C ALA A 19 19.39 -12.19 13.60
N GLN A 20 18.70 -12.67 12.57
CA GLN A 20 17.46 -12.04 12.13
C GLN A 20 16.43 -12.20 13.27
N PRO A 21 15.51 -11.24 13.44
CA PRO A 21 14.39 -11.44 14.38
C PRO A 21 13.71 -12.77 14.05
N ASP A 22 13.90 -13.77 14.91
CA ASP A 22 13.39 -15.14 14.68
C ASP A 22 11.94 -15.23 15.15
N ARG A 23 11.07 -14.46 14.45
CA ARG A 23 9.63 -14.62 14.59
C ARG A 23 9.22 -15.78 13.69
N TRP A 24 8.69 -16.87 14.29
CA TRP A 24 8.15 -17.97 13.51
C TRP A 24 6.96 -17.50 12.66
N GLN A 25 6.80 -18.10 11.50
CA GLN A 25 5.67 -17.88 10.60
C GLN A 25 5.18 -19.22 10.10
N GLN A 26 3.89 -19.30 9.86
CA GLN A 26 3.31 -20.47 9.19
C GLN A 26 3.79 -20.54 7.75
N LYS A 27 3.64 -21.71 7.14
CA LYS A 27 3.91 -21.91 5.72
C LYS A 27 2.79 -22.73 5.11
N ILE A 28 2.44 -22.39 3.87
CA ILE A 28 1.38 -23.08 3.16
C ILE A 28 1.82 -23.41 1.72
N LYS A 29 1.25 -24.48 1.15
CA LYS A 29 1.28 -24.73 -0.28
C LYS A 29 -0.10 -25.11 -0.76
N TYR A 30 -0.62 -24.37 -1.73
CA TYR A 30 -1.85 -24.68 -2.42
C TYR A 30 -1.57 -25.40 -3.73
N THR A 31 -2.35 -26.45 -4.02
CA THR A 31 -2.48 -27.06 -5.36
C THR A 31 -3.97 -27.07 -5.69
N MET A 32 -4.38 -26.24 -6.65
CA MET A 32 -5.78 -26.01 -6.98
C MET A 32 -6.11 -26.42 -8.41
N ASN A 33 -7.28 -27.02 -8.60
CA ASN A 33 -7.85 -27.32 -9.91
C ASN A 33 -9.27 -26.72 -9.97
N ILE A 34 -9.48 -25.83 -10.95
CA ILE A 34 -10.69 -25.04 -11.12
C ILE A 34 -11.33 -25.36 -12.45
N ASP A 35 -12.63 -25.62 -12.43
CA ASP A 35 -13.44 -25.81 -13.63
C ASP A 35 -14.52 -24.73 -13.71
N MET A 36 -14.25 -23.69 -14.54
CA MET A 36 -15.09 -22.51 -14.67
C MET A 36 -16.11 -22.67 -15.80
N ASP A 37 -17.37 -22.52 -15.50
CA ASP A 37 -18.47 -22.43 -16.48
C ASP A 37 -18.87 -20.96 -16.69
N VAL A 38 -18.52 -20.42 -17.85
CA VAL A 38 -18.80 -19.03 -18.22
C VAL A 38 -20.27 -18.77 -18.61
N GLN A 39 -21.07 -19.82 -18.78
CA GLN A 39 -22.51 -19.69 -19.11
C GLN A 39 -23.34 -19.51 -17.82
N THR A 40 -23.00 -20.27 -16.81
CA THR A 40 -23.68 -20.19 -15.49
C THR A 40 -23.01 -19.24 -14.51
N ASN A 41 -21.80 -18.76 -14.82
CA ASN A 41 -20.97 -17.95 -13.90
C ASN A 41 -20.65 -18.68 -12.59
N GLN A 42 -20.55 -19.98 -12.65
CA GLN A 42 -20.24 -20.86 -11.53
C GLN A 42 -18.96 -21.64 -11.82
N TYR A 43 -18.30 -22.09 -10.79
CA TYR A 43 -17.17 -23.00 -10.92
C TYR A 43 -17.14 -24.01 -9.77
N THR A 44 -16.48 -25.12 -10.03
CA THR A 44 -16.08 -26.08 -8.99
C THR A 44 -14.57 -26.01 -8.80
N GLY A 45 -14.17 -26.12 -7.53
CA GLY A 45 -12.77 -26.11 -7.14
C GLY A 45 -12.42 -27.32 -6.30
N LYS A 46 -11.21 -27.83 -6.53
CA LYS A 46 -10.56 -28.82 -5.70
C LYS A 46 -9.20 -28.27 -5.28
N GLN A 47 -8.94 -28.27 -3.98
CA GLN A 47 -7.63 -27.86 -3.48
C GLN A 47 -7.05 -28.87 -2.54
N LYS A 48 -5.74 -29.07 -2.68
CA LYS A 48 -4.91 -29.69 -1.67
C LYS A 48 -4.05 -28.62 -1.04
N ILE A 49 -4.03 -28.59 0.28
CA ILE A 49 -3.28 -27.62 1.08
C ILE A 49 -2.29 -28.39 1.94
N ASP A 50 -1.01 -28.21 1.71
CA ASP A 50 0.02 -28.62 2.66
C ASP A 50 0.29 -27.44 3.60
N TYR A 51 0.14 -27.66 4.91
CA TYR A 51 0.27 -26.64 5.95
C TYR A 51 1.34 -27.04 6.97
N TRP A 52 2.27 -26.13 7.25
CA TRP A 52 3.31 -26.31 8.26
C TRP A 52 3.00 -25.42 9.45
N ASN A 53 2.65 -26.05 10.57
CA ASN A 53 2.54 -25.36 11.85
C ASN A 53 3.94 -25.12 12.42
N ASN A 54 4.50 -23.96 12.13
CA ASN A 54 5.83 -23.55 12.62
C ASN A 54 5.76 -22.89 14.01
N SER A 55 4.56 -22.77 14.60
CA SER A 55 4.40 -22.22 15.95
C SER A 55 4.86 -23.20 17.03
N PRO A 56 5.01 -22.74 18.27
CA PRO A 56 5.16 -23.60 19.45
C PRO A 56 3.83 -24.22 19.91
N ASP A 57 2.69 -23.86 19.29
CA ASP A 57 1.36 -24.17 19.76
C ASP A 57 0.78 -25.39 19.09
N THR A 58 -0.11 -26.09 19.84
CA THR A 58 -0.96 -27.18 19.34
C THR A 58 -2.28 -26.60 18.84
N LEU A 59 -2.59 -26.79 17.54
CA LEU A 59 -3.79 -26.25 16.94
C LEU A 59 -4.91 -27.30 16.93
N ASN A 60 -6.04 -27.02 17.61
CA ASN A 60 -7.22 -27.88 17.69
C ASN A 60 -8.30 -27.53 16.67
N ARG A 61 -8.13 -26.41 15.97
CA ARG A 61 -9.01 -25.92 14.92
C ARG A 61 -8.21 -25.08 13.94
N VAL A 62 -8.74 -24.90 12.72
CA VAL A 62 -8.25 -23.97 11.73
C VAL A 62 -9.43 -23.18 11.17
N PHE A 63 -9.13 -22.04 10.55
CA PHE A 63 -10.15 -21.17 9.95
C PHE A 63 -9.85 -20.93 8.48
N PHE A 64 -10.93 -20.76 7.69
CA PHE A 64 -10.84 -20.37 6.29
C PHE A 64 -11.74 -19.17 6.03
N HIS A 65 -11.27 -18.24 5.24
CA HIS A 65 -12.09 -17.20 4.65
C HIS A 65 -12.89 -17.75 3.47
N LEU A 66 -14.18 -17.43 3.43
CA LEU A 66 -15.11 -17.62 2.32
C LEU A 66 -15.62 -16.24 1.92
N TYR A 67 -14.77 -15.47 1.25
CA TYR A 67 -14.96 -14.03 1.10
C TYR A 67 -16.23 -13.67 0.32
N TRP A 68 -16.60 -14.44 -0.71
CA TRP A 68 -17.76 -14.13 -1.54
C TRP A 68 -19.10 -14.29 -0.82
N ASN A 69 -19.14 -14.91 0.33
CA ASN A 69 -20.34 -14.93 1.16
C ASN A 69 -20.73 -13.53 1.69
N ALA A 70 -19.81 -12.54 1.61
CA ALA A 70 -20.12 -11.14 1.91
C ALA A 70 -21.06 -10.50 0.87
N PHE A 71 -21.14 -11.03 -0.35
CA PHE A 71 -21.99 -10.52 -1.42
C PHE A 71 -23.39 -11.15 -1.40
N GLN A 72 -24.03 -11.12 -0.23
CA GLN A 72 -25.39 -11.60 0.01
C GLN A 72 -26.17 -10.58 0.82
N PRO A 73 -27.46 -10.36 0.53
CA PRO A 73 -28.31 -9.46 1.31
C PRO A 73 -28.26 -9.80 2.81
N ASN A 74 -28.14 -8.77 3.63
CA ASN A 74 -27.99 -8.82 5.08
C ASN A 74 -26.66 -9.40 5.59
N SER A 75 -25.65 -9.54 4.74
CA SER A 75 -24.27 -9.81 5.19
C SER A 75 -23.73 -8.63 6.05
N MET A 76 -22.64 -8.88 6.79
CA MET A 76 -21.98 -7.81 7.56
C MET A 76 -21.53 -6.65 6.66
N MET A 77 -21.06 -6.94 5.43
CA MET A 77 -20.69 -5.91 4.44
C MET A 77 -21.90 -5.05 4.04
N ASP A 78 -23.02 -5.68 3.69
CA ASP A 78 -24.27 -4.99 3.35
C ASP A 78 -24.78 -4.12 4.51
N MET A 79 -24.87 -4.72 5.69
CA MET A 79 -25.39 -4.02 6.88
C MET A 79 -24.51 -2.83 7.27
N ARG A 80 -23.18 -2.99 7.22
CA ARG A 80 -22.24 -1.92 7.53
C ARG A 80 -22.32 -0.80 6.50
N SER A 81 -22.32 -1.11 5.21
CA SER A 81 -22.40 -0.13 4.14
C SER A 81 -23.67 0.73 4.27
N ARG A 82 -24.83 0.11 4.45
CA ARG A 82 -26.09 0.82 4.64
C ARG A 82 -26.10 1.69 5.92
N ARG A 83 -25.47 1.22 7.00
CA ARG A 83 -25.33 2.00 8.24
C ARG A 83 -24.47 3.24 8.02
N GLN A 84 -23.32 3.10 7.36
CA GLN A 84 -22.43 4.22 7.05
C GLN A 84 -23.12 5.25 6.15
N GLY A 85 -23.91 4.80 5.17
CA GLY A 85 -24.73 5.68 4.33
C GLY A 85 -25.75 6.54 5.08
N THR A 86 -26.03 6.28 6.36
CA THR A 86 -26.87 7.16 7.19
C THR A 86 -26.09 8.29 7.86
N ILE A 87 -24.75 8.25 7.84
CA ILE A 87 -23.90 9.25 8.48
C ILE A 87 -23.71 10.44 7.54
N VAL A 88 -24.03 11.64 8.01
CA VAL A 88 -23.80 12.88 7.28
C VAL A 88 -22.40 13.41 7.59
N LEU A 89 -21.53 13.44 6.58
CA LEU A 89 -20.17 13.96 6.71
C LEU A 89 -20.14 15.49 6.72
N ARG A 90 -20.89 16.11 5.81
CA ARG A 90 -20.95 17.57 5.61
C ARG A 90 -22.15 17.99 4.77
N LYS A 91 -22.42 19.29 4.70
CA LYS A 91 -23.30 19.84 3.70
C LYS A 91 -22.55 20.08 2.38
N GLY A 92 -23.15 19.71 1.27
CA GLY A 92 -22.66 20.02 -0.06
C GLY A 92 -22.85 21.50 -0.44
N ARG A 93 -22.41 21.86 -1.63
CA ARG A 93 -22.47 23.26 -2.09
C ARG A 93 -23.91 23.78 -2.27
N SER A 94 -24.85 22.91 -2.59
CA SER A 94 -26.28 23.23 -2.76
C SER A 94 -27.10 23.02 -1.47
N GLY A 95 -26.41 22.67 -0.34
CA GLY A 95 -27.06 22.44 0.96
C GLY A 95 -27.51 21.00 1.19
N GLU A 96 -27.31 20.10 0.24
CA GLU A 96 -27.59 18.67 0.33
C GLU A 96 -26.69 17.98 1.36
N ASP A 97 -27.17 16.90 1.95
CA ASP A 97 -26.35 16.04 2.82
C ASP A 97 -25.39 15.19 1.99
N VAL A 98 -24.09 15.28 2.31
CA VAL A 98 -23.07 14.37 1.79
C VAL A 98 -22.90 13.25 2.81
N GLN A 99 -23.34 12.06 2.45
CA GLN A 99 -23.33 10.87 3.28
C GLN A 99 -22.00 10.11 3.15
N ASP A 100 -21.69 9.25 4.12
CA ASP A 100 -20.46 8.46 4.20
C ASP A 100 -20.56 7.14 3.43
N TRP A 101 -21.15 7.13 2.26
CA TRP A 101 -21.22 5.95 1.41
C TRP A 101 -19.84 5.53 0.89
N ASP A 102 -19.56 4.22 0.88
CA ASP A 102 -18.62 3.67 -0.09
C ASP A 102 -19.35 3.59 -1.45
N SER A 103 -18.99 4.47 -2.37
CA SER A 103 -19.65 4.59 -3.69
C SER A 103 -19.59 3.30 -4.54
N ARG A 104 -18.76 2.34 -4.16
CA ARG A 104 -18.63 1.05 -4.83
C ARG A 104 -19.68 0.05 -4.35
N VAL A 105 -20.08 0.15 -3.10
CA VAL A 105 -21.00 -0.79 -2.44
C VAL A 105 -22.39 -0.18 -2.25
N GLU A 106 -22.50 0.96 -1.58
CA GLU A 106 -23.75 1.62 -1.21
C GLU A 106 -24.78 0.62 -0.63
N ASP A 107 -25.99 0.54 -1.17
CA ASP A 107 -27.05 -0.42 -0.83
C ASP A 107 -27.17 -1.57 -1.87
N ARG A 108 -26.22 -1.68 -2.79
CA ARG A 108 -26.28 -2.58 -3.94
C ARG A 108 -26.40 -4.06 -3.55
N ILE A 109 -25.72 -4.47 -2.46
CA ILE A 109 -25.75 -5.87 -2.00
C ILE A 109 -27.17 -6.28 -1.56
N ALA A 110 -27.88 -5.36 -0.90
CA ALA A 110 -29.27 -5.61 -0.44
C ALA A 110 -30.25 -5.90 -1.61
N LEU A 111 -29.91 -5.44 -2.81
CA LEU A 111 -30.74 -5.51 -4.01
C LEU A 111 -30.42 -6.69 -4.93
N LEU A 112 -29.38 -7.49 -4.61
CA LEU A 112 -28.94 -8.59 -5.44
C LEU A 112 -29.99 -9.70 -5.58
N SER A 113 -30.26 -10.12 -6.80
CA SER A 113 -31.01 -11.34 -7.10
C SER A 113 -30.16 -12.60 -6.85
N PRO A 114 -30.75 -13.78 -6.69
CA PRO A 114 -29.99 -15.02 -6.39
C PRO A 114 -28.90 -15.38 -7.41
N ASP A 115 -29.04 -14.99 -8.67
CA ASP A 115 -28.04 -15.21 -9.73
C ASP A 115 -26.93 -14.13 -9.76
N GLU A 116 -27.13 -13.03 -9.05
CA GLU A 116 -26.16 -11.93 -8.90
C GLU A 116 -25.30 -12.05 -7.63
N MET A 117 -25.78 -12.81 -6.64
CA MET A 117 -25.06 -13.03 -5.38
C MET A 117 -23.76 -13.80 -5.57
N GLY A 118 -22.80 -13.56 -4.64
CA GLY A 118 -21.63 -14.40 -4.50
C GLY A 118 -21.82 -15.45 -3.41
N TYR A 119 -21.21 -16.62 -3.59
CA TYR A 119 -21.06 -17.61 -2.53
C TYR A 119 -19.89 -18.56 -2.79
N GLU A 120 -19.39 -19.13 -1.71
CA GLU A 120 -18.45 -20.25 -1.68
C GLU A 120 -19.06 -21.34 -0.76
N LYS A 121 -19.42 -22.48 -1.34
CA LYS A 121 -20.07 -23.58 -0.63
C LYS A 121 -19.13 -24.78 -0.57
N ILE A 122 -18.71 -25.14 0.64
CA ILE A 122 -17.82 -26.27 0.88
C ILE A 122 -18.63 -27.57 0.77
N ALA A 123 -18.20 -28.44 -0.12
CA ALA A 123 -18.80 -29.78 -0.31
C ALA A 123 -18.14 -30.81 0.62
N SER A 124 -16.81 -30.74 0.81
CA SER A 124 -16.08 -31.61 1.72
C SER A 124 -14.78 -30.95 2.17
N ILE A 125 -14.35 -31.26 3.39
CA ILE A 125 -13.00 -30.93 3.89
C ILE A 125 -12.44 -32.11 4.67
N LYS A 126 -11.25 -32.57 4.27
CA LYS A 126 -10.53 -33.65 4.92
C LYS A 126 -9.17 -33.19 5.42
N MET A 127 -8.77 -33.65 6.58
CA MET A 127 -7.40 -33.53 7.07
C MET A 127 -6.75 -34.90 7.07
N ASN A 128 -5.65 -35.07 6.32
CA ASN A 128 -4.97 -36.37 6.19
C ASN A 128 -5.92 -37.52 5.82
N GLY A 129 -6.85 -37.27 4.89
CA GLY A 129 -7.85 -38.20 4.36
C GLY A 129 -9.09 -38.43 5.25
N ARG A 130 -9.22 -37.73 6.38
CA ARG A 130 -10.39 -37.84 7.29
C ARG A 130 -11.26 -36.61 7.23
N GLU A 131 -12.57 -36.80 7.07
CA GLU A 131 -13.56 -35.71 7.12
C GLU A 131 -13.48 -34.96 8.44
N GLN A 132 -13.59 -33.63 8.37
CA GLN A 132 -13.57 -32.75 9.51
C GLN A 132 -14.95 -32.11 9.74
N LYS A 133 -15.25 -31.78 10.99
CA LYS A 133 -16.47 -31.02 11.35
C LYS A 133 -16.25 -29.53 11.09
N THR A 134 -17.27 -28.89 10.52
CA THR A 134 -17.21 -27.47 10.22
C THR A 134 -18.34 -26.70 10.87
N LYS A 135 -18.10 -25.40 11.09
CA LYS A 135 -19.11 -24.44 11.46
C LYS A 135 -18.91 -23.17 10.63
N LEU A 136 -19.96 -22.73 9.95
CA LEU A 136 -19.95 -21.53 9.15
C LEU A 136 -20.35 -20.30 9.98
N HIS A 137 -19.54 -19.26 9.93
CA HIS A 137 -19.77 -17.95 10.52
C HIS A 137 -19.71 -16.88 9.40
N GLU A 138 -20.71 -16.87 8.56
CA GLU A 138 -20.84 -16.02 7.37
C GLU A 138 -19.64 -16.17 6.41
N THR A 139 -18.64 -15.29 6.48
CA THR A 139 -17.44 -15.32 5.63
C THR A 139 -16.29 -16.12 6.24
N ILE A 140 -16.48 -16.74 7.40
CA ILE A 140 -15.48 -17.55 8.10
C ILE A 140 -15.97 -18.97 8.30
N LEU A 141 -15.19 -19.93 7.83
CA LEU A 141 -15.41 -21.35 8.10
C LEU A 141 -14.47 -21.81 9.21
N GLU A 142 -15.01 -22.17 10.35
CA GLU A 142 -14.30 -22.87 11.42
C GLU A 142 -14.26 -24.36 11.14
N VAL A 143 -13.08 -24.97 11.20
CA VAL A 143 -12.85 -26.42 11.05
C VAL A 143 -12.36 -26.98 12.38
N ILE A 144 -13.16 -27.82 12.99
CA ILE A 144 -12.86 -28.48 14.27
C ILE A 144 -12.11 -29.76 13.94
N LEU A 145 -10.86 -29.87 14.37
CA LEU A 145 -9.98 -30.97 13.99
C LEU A 145 -10.26 -32.24 14.83
N ASP A 146 -10.35 -33.39 14.16
CA ASP A 146 -10.46 -34.69 14.82
C ASP A 146 -9.17 -35.06 15.56
N LYS A 147 -8.03 -34.54 15.12
CA LYS A 147 -6.72 -34.62 15.75
C LYS A 147 -6.04 -33.26 15.68
N PRO A 148 -5.39 -32.83 16.76
CA PRO A 148 -4.68 -31.54 16.73
C PRO A 148 -3.48 -31.56 15.79
N ILE A 149 -3.13 -30.40 15.24
CA ILE A 149 -1.88 -30.18 14.55
C ILE A 149 -0.83 -29.81 15.60
N LEU A 150 0.20 -30.63 15.73
CA LEU A 150 1.22 -30.47 16.75
C LEU A 150 2.19 -29.31 16.38
N PRO A 151 2.89 -28.75 17.37
CA PRO A 151 3.97 -27.78 17.12
C PRO A 151 5.00 -28.35 16.15
N LYS A 152 5.55 -27.47 15.28
CA LYS A 152 6.62 -27.79 14.32
C LYS A 152 6.30 -29.00 13.44
N SER A 153 5.02 -29.20 13.09
CA SER A 153 4.57 -30.35 12.29
C SER A 153 3.91 -29.92 10.99
N LYS A 154 3.78 -30.87 10.08
CA LYS A 154 3.09 -30.70 8.79
C LYS A 154 1.78 -31.47 8.78
N THR A 155 0.76 -30.91 8.19
CA THR A 155 -0.50 -31.60 7.87
C THR A 155 -0.95 -31.28 6.45
N SER A 156 -1.91 -32.04 5.92
CA SER A 156 -2.49 -31.79 4.60
C SER A 156 -4.02 -31.73 4.71
N PHE A 157 -4.60 -30.74 4.05
CA PHE A 157 -6.05 -30.64 3.86
C PHE A 157 -6.40 -30.89 2.39
N GLU A 158 -7.54 -31.52 2.17
CA GLU A 158 -8.17 -31.66 0.85
C GLU A 158 -9.57 -31.05 0.96
N MET A 159 -9.93 -30.20 0.03
CA MET A 159 -11.20 -29.49 0.03
C MET A 159 -11.82 -29.50 -1.38
N GLU A 160 -13.13 -29.75 -1.45
CA GLU A 160 -13.94 -29.55 -2.65
C GLU A 160 -15.01 -28.49 -2.36
N TRP A 161 -15.22 -27.58 -3.29
CA TRP A 161 -16.25 -26.53 -3.17
C TRP A 161 -16.88 -26.17 -4.49
N ALA A 162 -18.02 -25.51 -4.43
CA ALA A 162 -18.67 -24.84 -5.55
C ALA A 162 -18.85 -23.36 -5.21
N ALA A 163 -18.72 -22.51 -6.21
CA ALA A 163 -18.87 -21.07 -6.03
C ALA A 163 -19.63 -20.44 -7.20
N GLN A 164 -20.28 -19.32 -6.91
CA GLN A 164 -20.91 -18.44 -7.89
C GLN A 164 -20.23 -17.08 -7.87
N VAL A 165 -19.83 -16.61 -9.05
CA VAL A 165 -19.21 -15.30 -9.21
C VAL A 165 -20.27 -14.21 -9.04
N PRO A 166 -20.14 -13.32 -8.05
CA PRO A 166 -21.08 -12.20 -7.90
C PRO A 166 -20.99 -11.24 -9.08
N ILE A 167 -22.01 -10.41 -9.29
CA ILE A 167 -21.80 -9.21 -10.13
C ILE A 167 -20.74 -8.32 -9.50
N GLN A 168 -20.05 -7.51 -10.31
CA GLN A 168 -19.00 -6.61 -9.80
C GLN A 168 -19.58 -5.59 -8.83
N ILE A 169 -19.23 -5.69 -7.56
CA ILE A 169 -19.55 -4.71 -6.51
C ILE A 169 -18.26 -4.21 -5.87
N ARG A 170 -17.61 -5.04 -5.05
CA ARG A 170 -16.40 -4.68 -4.34
C ARG A 170 -15.26 -5.61 -4.72
N ARG A 171 -14.21 -5.10 -5.33
CA ARG A 171 -12.99 -5.81 -5.77
C ARG A 171 -13.23 -6.93 -6.77
N SER A 172 -14.02 -7.93 -6.40
CA SER A 172 -14.33 -9.12 -7.19
C SER A 172 -15.63 -8.99 -7.95
N GLY A 173 -15.76 -9.77 -9.00
CA GLY A 173 -17.04 -9.99 -9.65
C GLY A 173 -16.97 -10.17 -11.15
N ARG A 174 -18.16 -10.29 -11.73
CA ARG A 174 -18.37 -10.41 -13.17
C ARG A 174 -19.10 -9.20 -13.74
N ASP A 175 -19.04 -9.08 -15.06
CA ASP A 175 -19.81 -8.09 -15.83
C ASP A 175 -19.60 -6.66 -15.31
N ASN A 176 -18.33 -6.28 -15.16
CA ASN A 176 -17.99 -4.98 -14.59
C ASN A 176 -18.57 -3.82 -15.43
N PRO A 177 -19.47 -3.00 -14.88
CA PRO A 177 -20.14 -1.96 -15.65
C PRO A 177 -19.21 -0.81 -16.07
N ALA A 178 -18.10 -0.59 -15.34
CA ALA A 178 -17.16 0.49 -15.60
C ALA A 178 -16.03 0.08 -16.55
N THR A 179 -15.47 -1.11 -16.36
CA THR A 179 -14.31 -1.59 -17.12
C THR A 179 -14.70 -2.49 -18.30
N GLN A 180 -15.95 -2.96 -18.34
CA GLN A 180 -16.46 -3.95 -19.29
C GLN A 180 -15.73 -5.30 -19.22
N VAL A 181 -14.97 -5.54 -18.16
CA VAL A 181 -14.25 -6.79 -17.94
C VAL A 181 -15.20 -7.87 -17.44
N ARG A 182 -15.08 -9.05 -18.04
CA ARG A 182 -16.01 -10.15 -17.79
C ARG A 182 -15.83 -10.77 -16.41
N TYR A 183 -14.59 -11.04 -15.98
CA TYR A 183 -14.29 -11.63 -14.67
C TYR A 183 -13.10 -10.96 -14.02
N THR A 184 -13.28 -10.51 -12.79
CA THR A 184 -12.22 -10.14 -11.84
C THR A 184 -12.31 -11.10 -10.67
N MET A 185 -11.39 -12.05 -10.60
CA MET A 185 -11.42 -13.18 -9.67
C MET A 185 -10.43 -12.94 -8.55
N THR A 186 -10.88 -12.19 -7.58
CA THR A 186 -10.13 -11.87 -6.35
C THR A 186 -10.89 -12.42 -5.15
N GLN A 187 -10.20 -12.86 -4.09
CA GLN A 187 -10.82 -13.48 -2.91
C GLN A 187 -11.80 -14.63 -3.28
N TRP A 188 -11.45 -15.44 -4.24
CA TRP A 188 -12.32 -16.34 -4.98
C TRP A 188 -12.25 -17.81 -4.53
N TYR A 189 -11.38 -18.13 -3.57
CA TYR A 189 -11.16 -19.51 -3.11
C TYR A 189 -11.16 -19.57 -1.58
N PRO A 190 -11.52 -20.71 -0.96
CA PRO A 190 -11.41 -20.90 0.49
C PRO A 190 -9.96 -20.74 0.93
N LYS A 191 -9.63 -19.59 1.53
CA LYS A 191 -8.28 -19.19 1.93
C LYS A 191 -8.09 -19.45 3.42
N MET A 192 -7.04 -20.19 3.82
CA MET A 192 -6.70 -20.41 5.22
C MET A 192 -6.33 -19.08 5.88
N CYS A 193 -6.91 -18.81 7.03
CA CYS A 193 -6.56 -17.66 7.86
C CYS A 193 -5.13 -17.77 8.37
N GLU A 194 -4.46 -16.65 8.61
CA GLU A 194 -3.15 -16.62 9.25
C GLU A 194 -3.26 -16.98 10.74
N TYR A 195 -2.26 -17.69 11.23
CA TYR A 195 -1.99 -17.93 12.64
C TYR A 195 -0.59 -17.46 12.98
N ASP A 196 -0.48 -16.39 13.72
CA ASP A 196 0.77 -15.80 14.14
C ASP A 196 0.93 -15.77 15.67
N TYR A 197 1.84 -14.96 16.19
CA TYR A 197 2.11 -14.87 17.63
C TYR A 197 0.95 -14.28 18.45
N GLU A 198 -0.02 -13.65 17.81
CA GLU A 198 -1.27 -13.16 18.42
C GLU A 198 -2.41 -14.17 18.33
N GLY A 199 -2.19 -15.28 17.61
CA GLY A 199 -3.17 -16.35 17.41
C GLY A 199 -3.76 -16.37 15.99
N TRP A 200 -5.00 -16.88 15.88
CA TRP A 200 -5.73 -16.90 14.62
C TRP A 200 -6.31 -15.52 14.28
N HIS A 201 -6.25 -15.16 13.01
CA HIS A 201 -6.86 -13.95 12.45
C HIS A 201 -8.08 -14.28 11.55
N PRO A 202 -9.19 -14.77 12.10
CA PRO A 202 -10.39 -15.08 11.34
C PRO A 202 -11.26 -13.82 11.19
N THR A 203 -10.70 -12.75 10.63
CA THR A 203 -11.39 -11.48 10.45
C THR A 203 -12.47 -11.63 9.37
N PRO A 204 -13.76 -11.38 9.66
CA PRO A 204 -14.82 -11.42 8.66
C PRO A 204 -14.58 -10.38 7.57
N TYR A 205 -15.00 -10.66 6.33
CA TYR A 205 -14.90 -9.70 5.24
C TYR A 205 -16.06 -8.70 5.30
N VAL A 206 -15.74 -7.49 5.76
CA VAL A 206 -16.72 -6.40 5.90
C VAL A 206 -16.51 -5.29 4.88
N GLY A 207 -15.27 -5.07 4.44
CA GLY A 207 -15.05 -4.10 3.38
C GLY A 207 -13.62 -3.63 3.18
N ARG A 208 -12.68 -4.13 4.00
CA ARG A 208 -11.29 -3.67 3.98
C ARG A 208 -10.34 -4.72 3.39
N GLU A 209 -9.09 -4.71 3.81
CA GLU A 209 -7.99 -5.45 3.22
C GLU A 209 -7.82 -6.87 3.80
N PHE A 210 -6.77 -7.57 3.43
CA PHE A 210 -6.61 -9.01 3.61
C PHE A 210 -5.30 -9.37 4.29
N TYR A 211 -5.30 -10.52 4.98
CA TYR A 211 -4.12 -11.06 5.62
C TYR A 211 -4.00 -12.56 5.31
N GLY A 212 -2.80 -13.06 5.02
CA GLY A 212 -2.68 -14.45 4.57
C GLY A 212 -1.30 -15.06 4.77
N VAL A 213 -1.29 -16.38 4.79
CA VAL A 213 -0.12 -17.23 5.02
C VAL A 213 0.82 -17.24 3.81
N TRP A 214 2.12 -17.01 4.01
CA TRP A 214 3.13 -17.12 2.97
C TRP A 214 3.30 -18.56 2.47
N GLY A 215 3.30 -18.71 1.15
CA GLY A 215 3.47 -20.03 0.56
C GLY A 215 3.53 -20.05 -0.97
N ASP A 216 3.41 -21.25 -1.50
CA ASP A 216 3.46 -21.50 -2.94
C ASP A 216 2.06 -21.84 -3.46
N TYR A 217 1.71 -21.26 -4.60
CA TYR A 217 0.44 -21.52 -5.28
C TYR A 217 0.69 -22.18 -6.64
N ASP A 218 0.06 -23.34 -6.83
CA ASP A 218 0.04 -24.13 -8.06
C ASP A 218 -1.43 -24.23 -8.50
N VAL A 219 -1.83 -23.41 -9.48
CA VAL A 219 -3.23 -23.18 -9.82
C VAL A 219 -3.50 -23.53 -11.26
N THR A 220 -4.36 -24.51 -11.49
CA THR A 220 -4.83 -24.92 -12.81
C THR A 220 -6.28 -24.48 -13.01
N ILE A 221 -6.54 -23.71 -14.07
CA ILE A 221 -7.87 -23.15 -14.40
C ILE A 221 -8.26 -23.64 -15.78
N SER A 222 -9.33 -24.43 -15.85
CA SER A 222 -9.99 -24.78 -17.09
C SER A 222 -11.16 -23.82 -17.35
N ILE A 223 -11.17 -23.15 -18.50
CA ILE A 223 -12.18 -22.15 -18.88
C ILE A 223 -12.42 -22.21 -20.39
N ASP A 224 -13.43 -21.51 -20.92
CA ASP A 224 -13.64 -21.37 -22.37
C ASP A 224 -12.37 -20.81 -23.03
N LYS A 225 -12.02 -21.41 -24.19
CA LYS A 225 -10.75 -21.14 -24.89
C LYS A 225 -10.61 -19.70 -25.42
N ASN A 226 -11.70 -18.95 -25.50
CA ASN A 226 -11.67 -17.58 -26.01
C ASN A 226 -11.25 -16.56 -24.96
N TYR A 227 -11.14 -16.96 -23.69
CA TYR A 227 -10.73 -16.08 -22.61
C TYR A 227 -9.21 -15.99 -22.49
N LEU A 228 -8.71 -14.76 -22.44
CA LEU A 228 -7.33 -14.46 -22.07
C LEU A 228 -7.29 -14.20 -20.56
N LEU A 229 -6.37 -14.86 -19.87
CA LEU A 229 -6.20 -14.75 -18.43
C LEU A 229 -4.88 -14.01 -18.08
N GLY A 230 -4.93 -13.25 -16.99
CA GLY A 230 -3.77 -12.75 -16.29
C GLY A 230 -3.97 -12.91 -14.80
N GLY A 231 -2.89 -12.99 -14.02
CA GLY A 231 -3.00 -13.18 -12.57
C GLY A 231 -1.67 -13.21 -11.86
N SER A 232 -1.73 -13.62 -10.59
CA SER A 232 -0.58 -13.79 -9.72
C SER A 232 0.39 -14.85 -10.26
N GLY A 233 1.69 -14.64 -10.00
CA GLY A 233 2.73 -15.56 -10.44
C GLY A 233 3.00 -15.49 -11.94
N TYR A 234 3.30 -16.64 -12.54
CA TYR A 234 3.60 -16.77 -13.95
C TYR A 234 2.95 -18.01 -14.56
N ILE A 235 2.74 -17.99 -15.89
CA ILE A 235 2.13 -19.12 -16.61
C ILE A 235 3.19 -20.19 -16.83
N ALA A 236 2.88 -21.43 -16.41
CA ALA A 236 3.78 -22.57 -16.52
C ALA A 236 3.67 -23.30 -17.88
N ASN A 237 2.55 -23.11 -18.61
CA ASN A 237 2.30 -23.70 -19.91
C ASN A 237 2.11 -22.68 -21.04
N PRO A 238 3.00 -21.68 -21.21
CA PRO A 238 2.80 -20.55 -22.11
C PRO A 238 2.65 -20.97 -23.57
N ASN A 239 3.35 -22.03 -24.02
CA ASN A 239 3.29 -22.53 -25.39
C ASN A 239 2.04 -23.35 -25.71
N GLU A 240 1.22 -23.68 -24.70
CA GLU A 240 -0.07 -24.33 -24.87
C GLU A 240 -1.21 -23.28 -24.92
N VAL A 241 -1.13 -22.26 -24.07
CA VAL A 241 -2.18 -21.24 -24.00
C VAL A 241 -2.03 -20.19 -25.09
N GLY A 242 -0.83 -19.76 -25.43
CA GLY A 242 -0.60 -18.70 -26.41
C GLY A 242 -0.96 -17.32 -25.87
N TYR A 243 -1.71 -16.53 -26.66
CA TYR A 243 -2.20 -15.19 -26.30
C TYR A 243 -1.10 -14.16 -25.99
N GLY A 244 0.11 -14.35 -26.54
CA GLY A 244 1.25 -13.47 -26.31
C GLY A 244 2.11 -13.85 -25.10
N TYR A 245 1.83 -14.99 -24.46
CA TYR A 245 2.68 -15.56 -23.40
C TYR A 245 3.69 -16.56 -23.96
N GLU A 246 3.45 -17.10 -25.16
CA GLU A 246 4.29 -18.11 -25.78
C GLU A 246 5.72 -17.63 -26.02
N ASP A 247 6.66 -18.55 -25.95
CA ASP A 247 8.06 -18.30 -26.27
C ASP A 247 8.20 -17.82 -27.71
N LYS A 248 9.15 -16.93 -27.96
CA LYS A 248 9.38 -16.37 -29.28
C LYS A 248 9.65 -17.47 -30.32
N GLY A 249 8.77 -17.58 -31.30
CA GLY A 249 8.85 -18.57 -32.37
C GLY A 249 8.21 -19.92 -32.04
N ALA A 250 7.60 -20.09 -30.88
CA ALA A 250 6.82 -21.27 -30.55
C ALA A 250 5.55 -21.37 -31.40
N SER A 251 5.17 -22.59 -31.78
CA SER A 251 3.90 -22.85 -32.46
C SER A 251 2.85 -23.29 -31.46
N VAL A 252 1.90 -22.41 -31.18
CA VAL A 252 0.77 -22.69 -30.29
C VAL A 252 -0.26 -23.55 -30.98
N LYS A 253 -0.52 -24.75 -30.44
CA LYS A 253 -1.60 -25.63 -30.91
C LYS A 253 -2.79 -25.47 -29.99
N LYS A 254 -3.79 -24.69 -30.42
CA LYS A 254 -5.04 -24.56 -29.66
C LYS A 254 -5.76 -25.93 -29.62
N PRO A 255 -6.38 -26.28 -28.47
CA PRO A 255 -7.13 -27.52 -28.33
C PRO A 255 -8.32 -27.58 -29.32
N SER A 256 -8.68 -28.77 -29.75
CA SER A 256 -9.83 -29.01 -30.65
C SER A 256 -11.20 -28.77 -29.98
N GLY A 257 -11.22 -28.85 -28.63
CA GLY A 257 -12.43 -28.56 -27.84
C GLY A 257 -12.67 -27.05 -27.59
N ASN A 258 -13.68 -26.75 -26.77
CA ASN A 258 -14.04 -25.37 -26.39
C ASN A 258 -13.33 -24.89 -25.12
N ARG A 259 -12.53 -25.70 -24.49
CA ARG A 259 -11.84 -25.42 -23.24
C ARG A 259 -10.36 -25.23 -23.47
N LEU A 260 -9.77 -24.34 -22.64
CA LEU A 260 -8.32 -24.14 -22.52
C LEU A 260 -7.95 -24.22 -21.04
N THR A 261 -6.82 -24.87 -20.76
CA THR A 261 -6.31 -25.02 -19.39
C THR A 261 -5.13 -24.10 -19.20
N TRP A 262 -5.23 -23.22 -18.22
CA TRP A 262 -4.20 -22.30 -17.79
C TRP A 262 -3.54 -22.85 -16.52
N HIS A 263 -2.22 -22.88 -16.49
CA HIS A 263 -1.45 -23.34 -15.34
C HIS A 263 -0.56 -22.22 -14.82
N PHE A 264 -0.85 -21.75 -13.61
CA PHE A 264 -0.12 -20.67 -12.92
C PHE A 264 0.72 -21.23 -11.80
N LEU A 265 1.91 -20.67 -11.63
CA LEU A 265 2.79 -20.88 -10.49
C LEU A 265 3.14 -19.55 -9.84
N ALA A 266 2.78 -19.38 -8.57
CA ALA A 266 3.12 -18.20 -7.78
C ALA A 266 3.91 -18.63 -6.53
N PRO A 267 5.24 -18.60 -6.59
CA PRO A 267 6.07 -19.01 -5.46
C PRO A 267 6.19 -17.91 -4.42
N ASN A 268 6.10 -18.32 -3.15
CA ASN A 268 6.32 -17.47 -1.99
C ASN A 268 5.52 -16.17 -2.00
N VAL A 269 4.19 -16.31 -2.04
CA VAL A 269 3.19 -15.25 -1.98
C VAL A 269 2.15 -15.58 -0.92
N HIS A 270 1.30 -14.62 -0.53
CA HIS A 270 0.28 -14.86 0.51
C HIS A 270 -1.17 -14.76 0.00
N ASP A 271 -1.33 -14.57 -1.30
CA ASP A 271 -2.62 -14.61 -1.98
C ASP A 271 -2.46 -14.96 -3.47
N PHE A 272 -3.58 -15.23 -4.16
CA PHE A 272 -3.63 -15.50 -5.58
C PHE A 272 -4.89 -14.89 -6.21
N ALA A 273 -4.71 -13.98 -7.16
CA ALA A 273 -5.80 -13.37 -7.92
C ALA A 273 -5.60 -13.58 -9.43
N TRP A 274 -6.69 -13.55 -10.18
CA TRP A 274 -6.68 -13.60 -11.64
C TRP A 274 -7.86 -12.84 -12.23
N ALA A 275 -7.78 -12.49 -13.50
CA ALA A 275 -8.88 -11.94 -14.26
C ALA A 275 -8.94 -12.58 -15.64
N ALA A 276 -10.12 -12.56 -16.26
CA ALA A 276 -10.34 -13.17 -17.55
C ALA A 276 -11.33 -12.38 -18.40
N ASP A 277 -10.97 -12.15 -19.64
CA ASP A 277 -11.86 -11.49 -20.60
C ASP A 277 -11.55 -11.94 -22.03
N PRO A 278 -12.58 -12.19 -22.88
CA PRO A 278 -12.36 -12.55 -24.28
C PRO A 278 -11.84 -11.39 -25.15
N GLU A 279 -12.03 -10.15 -24.71
CA GLU A 279 -11.65 -8.93 -25.43
C GLU A 279 -10.35 -8.31 -24.89
N TYR A 280 -9.65 -9.00 -24.01
CA TYR A 280 -8.36 -8.52 -23.52
C TYR A 280 -7.34 -8.42 -24.64
N LYS A 281 -6.68 -7.28 -24.70
CA LYS A 281 -5.42 -7.06 -25.41
C LYS A 281 -4.26 -7.27 -24.44
N HIS A 282 -3.13 -7.76 -24.93
CA HIS A 282 -1.95 -8.07 -24.14
C HIS A 282 -0.72 -7.31 -24.65
N ILE A 283 -0.11 -6.53 -23.78
CA ILE A 283 1.15 -5.82 -24.00
C ILE A 283 2.23 -6.45 -23.13
N VAL A 284 3.41 -6.65 -23.68
CA VAL A 284 4.57 -7.21 -22.96
C VAL A 284 5.75 -6.26 -23.07
N ARG A 285 6.44 -6.03 -21.94
CA ARG A 285 7.71 -5.29 -21.88
C ARG A 285 8.70 -6.03 -20.99
N GLN A 286 9.92 -6.20 -21.46
CA GLN A 286 11.00 -6.74 -20.65
C GLN A 286 11.75 -5.59 -19.97
N ILE A 287 11.81 -5.59 -18.66
CA ILE A 287 12.70 -4.69 -17.92
C ILE A 287 14.13 -5.26 -17.98
N PRO A 288 15.15 -4.49 -18.41
CA PRO A 288 16.54 -4.94 -18.39
C PRO A 288 16.98 -5.35 -16.98
N ASN A 289 17.40 -6.59 -16.81
CA ASN A 289 17.76 -7.19 -15.51
C ASN A 289 16.63 -7.12 -14.44
N GLY A 290 15.39 -7.16 -14.89
CA GLY A 290 14.20 -7.10 -14.05
C GLY A 290 13.10 -8.03 -14.56
N PRO A 291 11.87 -7.89 -14.01
CA PRO A 291 10.74 -8.71 -14.40
C PRO A 291 10.24 -8.41 -15.82
N THR A 292 9.51 -9.36 -16.39
CA THR A 292 8.65 -9.11 -17.54
C THR A 292 7.37 -8.41 -17.06
N ILE A 293 7.02 -7.30 -17.69
CA ILE A 293 5.79 -6.57 -17.44
C ILE A 293 4.74 -7.01 -18.45
N HIS A 294 3.60 -7.44 -17.93
CA HIS A 294 2.39 -7.74 -18.70
C HIS A 294 1.34 -6.67 -18.43
N VAL A 295 0.67 -6.19 -19.48
CA VAL A 295 -0.48 -5.31 -19.35
C VAL A 295 -1.64 -5.93 -20.14
N LEU A 296 -2.71 -6.25 -19.43
CA LEU A 296 -3.92 -6.82 -20.02
C LEU A 296 -5.05 -5.80 -19.87
N TYR A 297 -5.73 -5.47 -20.99
CA TYR A 297 -6.80 -4.48 -20.92
C TYR A 297 -7.89 -4.74 -21.95
N ASN A 298 -9.14 -4.45 -21.57
CA ASN A 298 -10.28 -4.53 -22.47
C ASN A 298 -10.31 -3.30 -23.39
N GLY A 299 -10.11 -3.53 -24.69
CA GLY A 299 -10.12 -2.46 -25.69
C GLY A 299 -11.50 -1.86 -25.93
N GLN A 300 -12.58 -2.65 -25.73
CA GLN A 300 -13.97 -2.21 -25.93
C GLN A 300 -14.43 -1.21 -24.88
N ALA A 301 -13.84 -1.24 -23.67
CA ALA A 301 -14.12 -0.29 -22.59
C ALA A 301 -13.93 1.17 -23.03
N SER A 302 -13.04 1.43 -23.99
CA SER A 302 -12.82 2.76 -24.56
C SER A 302 -14.10 3.42 -25.08
N ARG A 303 -15.05 2.64 -25.61
CA ARG A 303 -16.33 3.15 -26.11
C ARG A 303 -17.18 3.71 -24.97
N LEU A 304 -17.37 2.95 -23.90
CA LEU A 304 -18.12 3.37 -22.73
C LEU A 304 -17.51 4.64 -22.10
N VAL A 305 -16.19 4.67 -21.94
CA VAL A 305 -15.50 5.83 -21.38
C VAL A 305 -15.72 7.06 -22.28
N PHE A 306 -15.59 6.91 -23.61
CA PHE A 306 -15.83 8.02 -24.53
C PHE A 306 -17.28 8.52 -24.49
N GLU A 307 -18.27 7.63 -24.44
CA GLU A 307 -19.68 7.98 -24.36
C GLU A 307 -20.02 8.80 -23.12
N ASN A 308 -19.38 8.48 -21.99
CA ASN A 308 -19.56 9.17 -20.70
C ASN A 308 -18.74 10.46 -20.56
N MET A 309 -17.86 10.79 -21.51
CA MET A 309 -17.10 12.04 -21.50
C MET A 309 -18.00 13.27 -21.69
N THR A 310 -17.64 14.35 -21.01
CA THR A 310 -18.23 15.67 -21.28
C THR A 310 -17.93 16.14 -22.70
N ALA A 311 -18.72 17.07 -23.21
CA ALA A 311 -18.48 17.65 -24.53
C ALA A 311 -17.06 18.28 -24.66
N GLN A 312 -16.57 18.91 -23.59
CA GLN A 312 -15.21 19.49 -23.55
C GLN A 312 -14.13 18.41 -23.64
N GLN A 313 -14.29 17.28 -22.94
CA GLN A 313 -13.36 16.15 -23.01
C GLN A 313 -13.37 15.50 -24.40
N LYS A 314 -14.55 15.30 -25.00
CA LYS A 314 -14.67 14.76 -26.37
C LYS A 314 -14.01 15.67 -27.40
N ALA A 315 -14.10 17.00 -27.23
CA ALA A 315 -13.52 17.97 -28.15
C ALA A 315 -11.98 17.86 -28.24
N VAL A 316 -11.29 17.40 -27.18
CA VAL A 316 -9.83 17.12 -27.21
C VAL A 316 -9.48 16.10 -28.30
N TYR A 317 -10.38 15.19 -28.59
CA TYR A 317 -10.24 14.15 -29.61
C TYR A 317 -10.96 14.52 -30.92
N GLY A 318 -11.41 15.78 -31.05
CA GLY A 318 -12.17 16.23 -32.22
C GLY A 318 -13.57 15.56 -32.33
N ASN A 319 -14.14 15.13 -31.21
CA ASN A 319 -15.40 14.35 -31.13
C ASN A 319 -15.37 13.03 -31.92
N ASP A 320 -14.17 12.50 -32.17
CA ASP A 320 -13.95 11.29 -32.96
C ASP A 320 -13.56 10.10 -32.05
N PHE A 321 -14.46 9.12 -31.94
CA PHE A 321 -14.22 7.91 -31.16
C PHE A 321 -12.99 7.13 -31.61
N LYS A 322 -12.68 7.09 -32.94
CA LYS A 322 -11.50 6.34 -33.43
C LYS A 322 -10.21 6.94 -32.90
N LYS A 323 -10.14 8.27 -32.84
CA LYS A 323 -8.99 8.97 -32.24
C LYS A 323 -8.86 8.69 -30.75
N TYR A 324 -9.99 8.66 -30.04
CA TYR A 324 -9.98 8.30 -28.63
C TYR A 324 -9.56 6.85 -28.40
N ALA A 325 -10.09 5.89 -29.15
CA ALA A 325 -9.72 4.48 -29.04
C ALA A 325 -8.21 4.25 -29.30
N ALA A 326 -7.62 4.95 -30.27
CA ALA A 326 -6.18 4.91 -30.49
C ALA A 326 -5.40 5.52 -29.32
N SER A 327 -5.92 6.59 -28.71
CA SER A 327 -5.36 7.17 -27.47
C SER A 327 -5.46 6.21 -26.30
N TRP A 328 -6.55 5.49 -26.15
CA TRP A 328 -6.74 4.46 -25.13
C TRP A 328 -5.66 3.37 -25.20
N ASP A 329 -5.42 2.83 -26.38
CA ASP A 329 -4.35 1.86 -26.61
C ASP A 329 -2.96 2.47 -26.29
N THR A 330 -2.73 3.73 -26.64
CA THR A 330 -1.50 4.45 -26.32
C THR A 330 -1.30 4.62 -24.80
N GLN A 331 -2.36 4.94 -24.06
CA GLN A 331 -2.29 5.12 -22.61
C GLN A 331 -1.91 3.81 -21.90
N TRP A 332 -2.47 2.66 -22.32
CA TRP A 332 -2.08 1.35 -21.78
C TRP A 332 -0.63 0.98 -22.14
N ASN A 333 -0.16 1.32 -23.34
CA ASN A 333 1.27 1.19 -23.66
C ASN A 333 2.13 2.08 -22.76
N THR A 334 1.66 3.29 -22.43
CA THR A 334 2.37 4.19 -21.51
C THR A 334 2.52 3.59 -20.11
N VAL A 335 1.54 2.84 -19.60
CA VAL A 335 1.66 2.10 -18.32
C VAL A 335 2.85 1.14 -18.37
N ALA A 336 2.93 0.33 -19.44
CA ALA A 336 4.02 -0.63 -19.61
C ALA A 336 5.40 0.06 -19.76
N ASP A 337 5.47 1.12 -20.54
CA ASP A 337 6.71 1.87 -20.78
C ASP A 337 7.16 2.64 -19.52
N ALA A 338 6.20 3.21 -18.76
CA ALA A 338 6.49 3.89 -17.50
C ALA A 338 7.05 2.93 -16.44
N ALA A 339 6.53 1.70 -16.38
CA ALA A 339 7.07 0.65 -15.50
C ALA A 339 8.56 0.39 -15.78
N VAL A 340 8.96 0.30 -17.06
CA VAL A 340 10.37 0.14 -17.44
C VAL A 340 11.22 1.32 -16.96
N ILE A 341 10.70 2.54 -17.06
CA ILE A 341 11.42 3.77 -16.68
C ILE A 341 11.64 3.85 -15.17
N VAL A 342 10.62 3.52 -14.35
CA VAL A 342 10.68 3.75 -12.90
C VAL A 342 11.31 2.58 -12.12
N PHE A 343 11.33 1.38 -12.67
CA PHE A 343 11.80 0.18 -11.95
C PHE A 343 13.22 0.30 -11.38
N PRO A 344 14.23 0.84 -12.10
CA PRO A 344 15.58 1.00 -11.53
C PRO A 344 15.60 1.92 -10.29
N PHE A 345 14.76 2.96 -10.29
CA PHE A 345 14.60 3.85 -9.13
C PHE A 345 13.94 3.13 -7.97
N ILE A 346 12.85 2.41 -8.23
CA ILE A 346 12.12 1.65 -7.22
C ILE A 346 13.05 0.62 -6.56
N LYS A 347 13.73 -0.19 -7.35
CA LYS A 347 14.68 -1.20 -6.86
C LYS A 347 15.77 -0.59 -5.97
N LYS A 348 16.33 0.55 -6.38
CA LYS A 348 17.38 1.24 -5.62
C LYS A 348 16.85 1.80 -4.29
N THR A 349 15.61 2.31 -4.28
CA THR A 349 15.06 3.08 -3.15
C THR A 349 14.33 2.21 -2.14
N PHE A 350 13.62 1.17 -2.60
CA PHE A 350 12.70 0.38 -1.77
C PHE A 350 13.10 -1.09 -1.60
N GLY A 351 14.04 -1.60 -2.42
CA GLY A 351 14.52 -2.98 -2.36
C GLY A 351 14.27 -3.77 -3.64
N ASP A 352 14.73 -5.02 -3.64
CA ASP A 352 14.66 -5.91 -4.81
C ASP A 352 13.22 -6.37 -5.12
N TYR A 353 13.01 -6.79 -6.36
CA TYR A 353 11.82 -7.52 -6.80
C TYR A 353 12.22 -8.94 -7.20
N PRO A 354 11.91 -9.97 -6.42
CA PRO A 354 12.46 -11.31 -6.62
C PRO A 354 11.70 -12.16 -7.63
N TYR A 355 10.58 -11.66 -8.15
CA TYR A 355 9.71 -12.43 -9.05
C TYR A 355 10.04 -12.18 -10.52
N LYS A 356 9.65 -13.14 -11.39
CA LYS A 356 10.01 -13.12 -12.82
C LYS A 356 9.14 -12.17 -13.64
N GLN A 357 7.93 -11.86 -13.18
CA GLN A 357 6.97 -11.02 -13.89
C GLN A 357 6.11 -10.19 -12.95
N TYR A 358 5.47 -9.16 -13.51
CA TYR A 358 4.39 -8.39 -12.90
C TYR A 358 3.32 -8.06 -13.93
N SER A 359 2.05 -8.10 -13.53
CA SER A 359 0.92 -7.87 -14.43
C SER A 359 0.05 -6.70 -13.98
N PHE A 360 -0.11 -5.71 -14.84
CA PHE A 360 -1.16 -4.69 -14.71
C PHE A 360 -2.38 -5.18 -15.47
N ILE A 361 -3.49 -5.39 -14.77
CA ILE A 361 -4.69 -6.01 -15.33
C ILE A 361 -5.86 -5.05 -15.20
N HIS A 362 -6.50 -4.73 -16.33
CA HIS A 362 -7.73 -3.94 -16.37
C HIS A 362 -8.87 -4.72 -15.73
N GLY A 363 -9.48 -4.18 -14.67
CA GLY A 363 -10.56 -4.82 -13.93
C GLY A 363 -10.75 -4.19 -12.55
N GLY A 364 -11.57 -4.83 -11.72
CA GLY A 364 -11.84 -4.35 -10.37
C GLY A 364 -12.70 -3.09 -10.31
N ASP A 365 -12.73 -2.47 -9.15
CA ASP A 365 -13.59 -1.33 -8.80
C ASP A 365 -12.81 -0.05 -8.44
N GLY A 366 -11.55 0.00 -8.82
CA GLY A 366 -10.62 1.09 -8.54
C GLY A 366 -9.20 0.67 -8.85
N GLY A 367 -8.34 0.69 -7.85
CA GLY A 367 -7.08 -0.02 -7.79
C GLY A 367 -7.16 -1.11 -6.74
N MET A 368 -6.38 -2.18 -6.90
CA MET A 368 -6.23 -3.25 -5.93
C MET A 368 -4.98 -4.07 -6.20
N GLU A 369 -4.18 -4.19 -5.19
CA GLU A 369 -2.95 -4.94 -5.14
C GLU A 369 -3.18 -6.44 -4.93
N TYR A 370 -2.37 -7.23 -5.62
CA TYR A 370 -2.23 -8.67 -5.41
C TYR A 370 -0.79 -9.10 -5.66
N PRO A 371 -0.34 -10.24 -5.11
CA PRO A 371 1.01 -10.70 -5.38
C PRO A 371 1.25 -10.87 -6.89
N ASN A 372 2.29 -10.19 -7.39
CA ASN A 372 2.74 -10.18 -8.78
C ASN A 372 1.76 -9.60 -9.81
N CYS A 373 0.64 -9.05 -9.38
CA CYS A 373 -0.30 -8.38 -10.27
C CYS A 373 -1.12 -7.32 -9.53
N THR A 374 -1.78 -6.46 -10.30
CA THR A 374 -2.74 -5.49 -9.79
C THR A 374 -3.96 -5.43 -10.70
N MET A 375 -5.12 -5.17 -10.09
CA MET A 375 -6.36 -4.86 -10.82
C MET A 375 -6.52 -3.34 -10.83
N ILE A 376 -6.59 -2.73 -12.02
CA ILE A 376 -6.78 -1.29 -12.18
C ILE A 376 -7.93 -0.99 -13.15
N PHE A 377 -8.76 -0.02 -12.80
CA PHE A 377 -9.96 0.31 -13.59
C PHE A 377 -9.66 1.16 -14.85
N GLY A 378 -8.40 1.56 -15.05
CA GLY A 378 -7.99 2.35 -16.21
C GLY A 378 -6.49 2.61 -16.26
N PRO A 379 -5.99 3.22 -17.35
CA PRO A 379 -4.55 3.39 -17.60
C PRO A 379 -3.91 4.59 -16.86
N GLY A 380 -4.47 4.98 -15.71
CA GLY A 380 -3.95 6.08 -14.90
C GLY A 380 -2.63 5.72 -14.22
N LEU A 381 -1.54 6.43 -14.52
CA LEU A 381 -0.23 6.13 -13.94
C LEU A 381 -0.20 6.29 -12.42
N GLY A 382 -0.97 7.23 -11.86
CA GLY A 382 -1.06 7.40 -10.41
C GLY A 382 -1.54 6.13 -9.72
N THR A 383 -2.66 5.56 -10.18
CA THR A 383 -3.19 4.29 -9.69
C THR A 383 -2.23 3.13 -9.99
N ALA A 384 -1.73 3.01 -11.23
CA ALA A 384 -0.81 1.94 -11.59
C ALA A 384 0.45 1.91 -10.71
N PHE A 385 1.02 3.07 -10.38
CA PHE A 385 2.18 3.14 -9.50
C PHE A 385 1.82 2.90 -8.04
N HIS A 386 0.64 3.32 -7.57
CA HIS A 386 0.16 3.06 -6.23
C HIS A 386 0.05 1.54 -6.01
N GLU A 387 -0.71 0.87 -6.86
CA GLU A 387 -0.90 -0.57 -6.77
C GLU A 387 0.41 -1.35 -6.95
N TRP A 388 1.34 -0.83 -7.76
CA TRP A 388 2.63 -1.48 -7.90
C TRP A 388 3.52 -1.30 -6.67
N MET A 389 3.44 -0.13 -5.99
CA MET A 389 4.21 0.11 -4.76
C MET A 389 3.73 -0.73 -3.58
N HIS A 390 2.47 -1.19 -3.56
CA HIS A 390 2.04 -2.24 -2.64
C HIS A 390 2.85 -3.53 -2.77
N THR A 391 3.56 -3.76 -3.88
CA THR A 391 4.50 -4.87 -3.97
C THR A 391 5.55 -4.85 -2.87
N TRP A 392 5.97 -3.67 -2.41
CA TRP A 392 6.92 -3.51 -1.30
C TRP A 392 6.22 -3.41 0.05
N TYR A 393 5.13 -2.64 0.14
CA TYR A 393 4.40 -2.41 1.38
C TYR A 393 3.05 -3.10 1.30
N GLN A 394 3.11 -4.38 1.55
CA GLN A 394 2.22 -5.45 1.82
C GLN A 394 2.55 -6.74 1.02
N MET A 395 2.75 -6.72 -0.30
CA MET A 395 2.93 -7.98 -1.06
C MET A 395 4.31 -8.64 -0.88
N GLN A 396 5.29 -7.95 -0.32
CA GLN A 396 6.59 -8.49 0.10
C GLN A 396 6.85 -8.29 1.60
N ILE A 397 6.28 -7.28 2.22
CA ILE A 397 6.34 -7.03 3.66
C ILE A 397 4.90 -7.14 4.18
N GLY A 398 4.45 -8.37 4.46
CA GLY A 398 3.04 -8.71 4.68
C GLY A 398 2.54 -8.31 6.07
N THR A 399 2.38 -7.03 6.35
CA THR A 399 1.71 -6.55 7.57
C THR A 399 0.25 -7.01 7.59
N ASN A 400 -0.34 -7.16 8.78
CA ASN A 400 -1.78 -7.38 8.89
C ASN A 400 -2.54 -6.09 8.54
N GLU A 401 -3.11 -6.02 7.35
CA GLU A 401 -3.78 -4.83 6.82
C GLU A 401 -5.03 -4.44 7.63
N SER A 402 -5.67 -5.40 8.29
CA SER A 402 -6.80 -5.10 9.16
C SER A 402 -6.40 -4.33 10.42
N GLU A 403 -5.20 -4.59 10.95
CA GLU A 403 -4.67 -3.97 12.16
C GLU A 403 -3.78 -2.74 11.85
N TYR A 404 -3.11 -2.76 10.72
CA TYR A 404 -2.13 -1.73 10.33
C TYR A 404 -2.38 -1.16 8.94
N PRO A 405 -3.62 -0.68 8.60
CA PRO A 405 -3.92 -0.18 7.26
C PRO A 405 -3.04 1.01 6.86
N TRP A 406 -2.54 1.77 7.82
CA TRP A 406 -1.64 2.90 7.60
C TRP A 406 -0.21 2.49 7.19
N MET A 407 0.24 1.28 7.55
CA MET A 407 1.54 0.74 7.11
C MET A 407 1.47 0.19 5.70
N ASP A 408 0.31 -0.27 5.28
CA ASP A 408 0.00 -0.68 3.94
C ASP A 408 -0.22 0.57 3.05
N GLU A 409 -1.33 1.24 3.18
CA GLU A 409 -1.78 2.34 2.34
C GLU A 409 -0.94 3.61 2.50
N GLY A 410 -0.52 3.92 3.73
CA GLY A 410 0.24 5.12 4.02
C GLY A 410 1.65 5.08 3.47
N PHE A 411 2.36 3.97 3.67
CA PHE A 411 3.71 3.79 3.13
C PHE A 411 3.67 3.73 1.60
N THR A 412 2.69 3.02 1.06
CA THR A 412 2.46 2.93 -0.39
C THR A 412 2.13 4.30 -0.98
N ASN A 413 1.25 5.08 -0.37
CA ASN A 413 0.90 6.41 -0.86
C ASN A 413 2.12 7.36 -0.85
N TRP A 414 2.92 7.33 0.20
CA TRP A 414 4.18 8.06 0.27
C TRP A 414 5.16 7.64 -0.83
N ALA A 415 5.37 6.33 -1.01
CA ALA A 415 6.26 5.79 -2.02
C ALA A 415 5.80 6.12 -3.44
N THR A 416 4.49 6.03 -3.70
CA THR A 416 3.85 6.39 -4.97
C THR A 416 4.14 7.83 -5.36
N ASN A 417 4.08 8.77 -4.42
CA ASN A 417 4.38 10.16 -4.69
C ASN A 417 5.84 10.34 -5.15
N ARG A 418 6.79 9.64 -4.53
CA ARG A 418 8.21 9.66 -4.95
C ARG A 418 8.41 9.05 -6.34
N VAL A 419 7.73 7.96 -6.65
CA VAL A 419 7.80 7.31 -7.98
C VAL A 419 7.20 8.22 -9.06
N ASN A 420 6.06 8.84 -8.79
CA ASN A 420 5.43 9.79 -9.70
C ASN A 420 6.33 10.99 -10.01
N GLU A 421 7.00 11.53 -8.98
CA GLU A 421 7.92 12.65 -9.16
C GLU A 421 9.14 12.23 -9.97
N TYR A 422 9.74 11.10 -9.65
CA TYR A 422 10.85 10.56 -10.45
C TYR A 422 10.44 10.38 -11.91
N TYR A 423 9.29 9.77 -12.19
CA TYR A 423 8.79 9.59 -13.54
C TYR A 423 8.61 10.92 -14.28
N ARG A 424 7.94 11.89 -13.65
CA ARG A 424 7.76 13.23 -14.22
C ARG A 424 9.09 13.89 -14.55
N GLY A 425 10.07 13.80 -13.65
CA GLY A 425 11.42 14.31 -13.87
C GLY A 425 12.10 13.66 -15.09
N GLN A 426 11.99 12.34 -15.26
CA GLN A 426 12.57 11.63 -16.42
C GLN A 426 11.90 12.03 -17.75
N VAL A 427 10.57 12.10 -17.77
CA VAL A 427 9.81 12.49 -18.98
C VAL A 427 10.08 13.95 -19.37
N THR A 428 10.11 14.86 -18.39
CA THR A 428 10.40 16.28 -18.61
C THR A 428 11.82 16.47 -19.14
N ARG A 429 12.83 15.84 -18.53
CA ARG A 429 14.22 15.89 -19.00
C ARG A 429 14.36 15.39 -20.44
N LYS A 430 13.70 14.29 -20.78
CA LYS A 430 13.71 13.73 -22.13
C LYS A 430 13.05 14.69 -23.14
N ALA A 431 11.92 15.29 -22.79
CA ALA A 431 11.22 16.24 -23.65
C ALA A 431 12.03 17.54 -23.89
N LEU A 432 12.86 17.94 -22.92
CA LEU A 432 13.66 19.17 -22.95
C LEU A 432 15.10 18.94 -23.43
N ALA A 433 15.52 17.70 -23.70
CA ALA A 433 16.90 17.33 -24.03
C ALA A 433 17.49 18.05 -25.28
N GLY A 434 16.66 18.58 -26.17
CA GLY A 434 17.07 19.37 -27.33
C GLY A 434 17.11 20.88 -27.10
N ASN A 435 16.75 21.38 -25.91
CA ASN A 435 16.65 22.82 -25.62
C ASN A 435 17.44 23.20 -24.35
N PRO A 436 18.66 23.75 -24.44
CA PRO A 436 19.45 24.11 -23.26
C PRO A 436 18.79 25.13 -22.32
N MET A 437 17.96 26.03 -22.84
CA MET A 437 17.23 27.00 -22.02
C MET A 437 16.14 26.29 -21.21
N SER A 438 15.42 25.37 -21.81
CA SER A 438 14.40 24.57 -21.16
C SER A 438 15.01 23.64 -20.08
N LEU A 439 16.19 23.07 -20.31
CA LEU A 439 16.93 22.29 -19.31
C LEU A 439 17.30 23.14 -18.08
N ARG A 440 17.74 24.39 -18.28
CA ARG A 440 18.03 25.31 -17.18
C ARG A 440 16.79 25.66 -16.37
N ILE A 441 15.66 25.89 -17.03
CA ILE A 441 14.38 26.13 -16.36
C ILE A 441 13.94 24.89 -15.59
N SER A 442 14.08 23.69 -16.19
CA SER A 442 13.78 22.43 -15.52
C SER A 442 14.65 22.20 -14.27
N ASP A 443 15.96 22.48 -14.37
CA ASP A 443 16.86 22.33 -13.24
C ASP A 443 16.53 23.31 -12.12
N SER A 444 16.18 24.56 -12.44
CA SER A 444 15.73 25.53 -11.44
C SER A 444 14.38 25.15 -10.81
N THR A 445 13.49 24.53 -11.56
CA THR A 445 12.20 24.03 -11.07
C THR A 445 12.38 22.76 -10.22
N ALA A 446 13.38 21.94 -10.53
CA ALA A 446 13.74 20.76 -9.74
C ALA A 446 14.33 21.10 -8.36
N MET A 447 14.78 22.34 -8.16
CA MET A 447 15.24 22.85 -6.85
C MET A 447 14.10 23.39 -5.97
N MET A 448 12.86 23.47 -6.51
CA MET A 448 11.70 23.82 -5.69
C MET A 448 11.26 22.62 -4.82
N PRO A 449 10.77 22.84 -3.60
CA PRO A 449 10.19 21.79 -2.79
C PRO A 449 9.15 21.01 -3.58
N PRO A 450 9.16 19.68 -3.55
CA PRO A 450 8.26 18.89 -4.39
C PRO A 450 6.80 19.19 -4.07
N ALA A 451 6.03 19.53 -5.08
CA ALA A 451 4.59 19.84 -4.96
C ALA A 451 3.76 18.63 -4.47
N TYR A 452 4.35 17.41 -4.45
CA TYR A 452 3.66 16.19 -4.02
C TYR A 452 3.34 16.17 -2.52
N HIS A 453 4.07 16.88 -1.69
CA HIS A 453 3.74 17.02 -0.27
C HIS A 453 2.39 17.69 -0.03
N GLN A 454 2.01 18.64 -0.89
CA GLN A 454 0.88 19.53 -0.64
C GLN A 454 -0.45 18.77 -0.51
N ASN A 455 -0.69 17.74 -1.32
CA ASN A 455 -1.97 17.04 -1.31
C ASN A 455 -2.15 16.16 -0.07
N ILE A 456 -1.13 15.38 0.32
CA ILE A 456 -1.21 14.50 1.49
C ILE A 456 -1.30 15.33 2.77
N TYR A 457 -0.53 16.43 2.88
CA TYR A 457 -0.62 17.32 4.04
C TYR A 457 -1.98 18.00 4.13
N ARG A 458 -2.51 18.49 3.00
CA ARG A 458 -3.84 19.09 2.97
C ARG A 458 -4.92 18.13 3.46
N ALA A 459 -4.89 16.89 3.00
CA ALA A 459 -5.86 15.87 3.40
C ALA A 459 -5.75 15.57 4.89
N TYR A 460 -4.54 15.33 5.40
CA TYR A 460 -4.29 15.15 6.84
C TYR A 460 -4.74 16.35 7.68
N LEU A 461 -4.37 17.58 7.29
CA LEU A 461 -4.73 18.78 8.04
C LEU A 461 -6.24 19.02 8.07
N LEU A 462 -6.97 18.62 7.02
CA LEU A 462 -8.43 18.65 7.01
C LEU A 462 -9.01 17.61 7.95
N LEU A 463 -8.46 16.40 7.99
CA LEU A 463 -8.84 15.35 8.93
C LEU A 463 -8.62 15.81 10.38
N ALA A 464 -7.43 16.30 10.70
CA ALA A 464 -7.06 16.76 12.05
C ALA A 464 -7.97 17.87 12.58
N LYS A 465 -8.47 18.74 11.69
CA LYS A 465 -9.41 19.83 12.03
C LYS A 465 -10.89 19.43 11.97
N SER A 466 -11.20 18.23 11.47
CA SER A 466 -12.60 17.80 11.21
C SER A 466 -13.36 17.39 12.46
N GLY A 467 -12.67 17.04 13.55
CA GLY A 467 -13.26 16.39 14.73
C GLY A 467 -13.70 14.93 14.48
N LYS A 468 -13.31 14.33 13.35
CA LYS A 468 -13.66 12.95 12.94
C LYS A 468 -12.43 12.03 12.92
N GLU A 469 -11.24 12.55 13.22
CA GLU A 469 -10.02 11.77 13.25
C GLU A 469 -10.10 10.67 14.32
N GLU A 470 -9.63 9.49 13.97
CA GLU A 470 -9.47 8.36 14.89
C GLU A 470 -8.01 7.90 14.88
N PRO A 471 -7.50 7.28 15.96
CA PRO A 471 -6.14 6.76 15.98
C PRO A 471 -5.86 5.79 14.84
N MET A 472 -4.65 5.80 14.30
CA MET A 472 -4.26 4.87 13.23
C MET A 472 -4.21 3.40 13.68
N THR A 473 -4.24 3.13 14.99
CA THR A 473 -4.40 1.80 15.60
C THR A 473 -5.83 1.27 15.53
N THR A 474 -6.79 2.05 15.07
CA THR A 474 -8.17 1.58 14.88
C THR A 474 -8.17 0.48 13.82
N HIS A 475 -8.75 -0.69 14.15
CA HIS A 475 -8.93 -1.77 13.18
C HIS A 475 -9.66 -1.26 11.93
N ALA A 476 -9.22 -1.65 10.75
CA ALA A 476 -9.67 -1.11 9.46
C ALA A 476 -11.21 -1.09 9.30
N ASP A 477 -11.89 -2.16 9.73
CA ASP A 477 -13.36 -2.25 9.68
C ASP A 477 -14.08 -1.55 10.84
N HIS A 478 -13.37 -1.07 11.87
CA HIS A 478 -13.96 -0.47 13.07
C HIS A 478 -13.98 1.07 13.06
N TYR A 479 -13.38 1.70 12.08
CA TYR A 479 -13.52 3.14 11.91
C TYR A 479 -15.00 3.55 11.84
N ASN A 480 -15.36 4.63 12.51
CA ASN A 480 -16.74 5.11 12.53
C ASN A 480 -17.23 5.60 11.16
N THR A 481 -16.30 6.14 10.34
CA THR A 481 -16.60 6.64 9.00
C THR A 481 -15.59 6.13 7.98
N ASN A 482 -16.03 5.99 6.71
CA ASN A 482 -15.12 5.73 5.58
C ASN A 482 -14.13 6.89 5.42
N TYR A 483 -14.59 8.13 5.60
CA TYR A 483 -13.75 9.32 5.56
C TYR A 483 -12.58 9.24 6.57
N ALA A 484 -12.87 8.88 7.83
CA ALA A 484 -11.80 8.75 8.84
C ALA A 484 -10.79 7.64 8.48
N TYR A 485 -11.28 6.49 8.00
CA TYR A 485 -10.42 5.40 7.54
C TYR A 485 -9.51 5.83 6.39
N GLU A 486 -10.10 6.41 5.33
CA GLU A 486 -9.35 6.79 4.12
C GLU A 486 -8.26 7.82 4.46
N GLU A 487 -8.60 8.89 5.17
CA GLU A 487 -7.63 9.94 5.45
C GLU A 487 -6.60 9.52 6.52
N ALA A 488 -6.95 8.69 7.50
CA ALA A 488 -6.00 8.18 8.48
C ALA A 488 -5.02 7.17 7.85
N SER A 489 -5.51 6.25 7.04
CA SER A 489 -4.67 5.22 6.42
C SER A 489 -3.77 5.81 5.33
N TYR A 490 -4.34 6.52 4.36
CA TYR A 490 -3.63 7.04 3.19
C TYR A 490 -2.86 8.32 3.47
N ALA A 491 -3.54 9.37 3.95
CA ALA A 491 -2.93 10.69 4.09
C ALA A 491 -2.08 10.80 5.35
N LYS A 492 -2.62 10.50 6.53
CA LYS A 492 -1.87 10.56 7.80
C LYS A 492 -0.74 9.54 7.83
N GLY A 493 -0.95 8.33 7.28
CA GLY A 493 0.10 7.31 7.13
C GLY A 493 1.24 7.76 6.21
N ALA A 494 0.96 8.46 5.11
CA ALA A 494 1.99 9.03 4.25
C ALA A 494 2.72 10.21 4.92
N VAL A 495 2.01 11.06 5.65
CA VAL A 495 2.60 12.15 6.44
C VAL A 495 3.48 11.59 7.55
N PHE A 496 3.13 10.45 8.17
CA PHE A 496 4.01 9.74 9.11
C PHE A 496 5.39 9.47 8.50
N MET A 497 5.47 9.01 7.27
CA MET A 497 6.76 8.76 6.62
C MET A 497 7.57 10.05 6.35
N GLU A 498 6.90 11.15 6.07
CA GLU A 498 7.56 12.46 5.91
C GLU A 498 8.03 13.02 7.26
N GLN A 499 7.23 12.88 8.32
CA GLN A 499 7.64 13.26 9.67
C GLN A 499 8.83 12.45 10.14
N LEU A 500 8.87 11.14 9.87
CA LEU A 500 10.07 10.34 10.15
C LEU A 500 11.30 10.95 9.48
N GLY A 501 11.22 11.30 8.19
CA GLY A 501 12.30 11.96 7.46
C GLY A 501 12.68 13.34 8.03
N TYR A 502 11.73 14.08 8.58
CA TYR A 502 11.98 15.34 9.28
C TYR A 502 12.76 15.12 10.61
N ILE A 503 12.40 14.06 11.35
CA ILE A 503 12.98 13.74 12.67
C ILE A 503 14.40 13.18 12.53
N VAL A 504 14.63 12.22 11.65
CA VAL A 504 15.89 11.48 11.54
C VAL A 504 16.80 11.95 10.39
N GLY A 505 16.28 12.77 9.49
CA GLY A 505 16.90 13.14 8.21
C GLY A 505 16.46 12.23 7.05
N ALA A 506 16.33 12.80 5.85
CA ALA A 506 15.81 12.09 4.69
C ALA A 506 16.67 10.88 4.27
N ASP A 507 17.99 11.00 4.30
CA ASP A 507 18.90 9.91 3.95
C ASP A 507 18.86 8.76 4.97
N VAL A 508 18.66 9.08 6.25
CA VAL A 508 18.49 8.07 7.31
C VAL A 508 17.18 7.32 7.11
N ARG A 509 16.07 8.03 6.84
CA ARG A 509 14.78 7.41 6.51
C ARG A 509 14.91 6.44 5.33
N ASP A 510 15.60 6.85 4.26
CA ASP A 510 15.76 5.99 3.09
C ASP A 510 16.59 4.72 3.40
N ARG A 511 17.59 4.81 4.29
CA ARG A 511 18.29 3.63 4.82
C ARG A 511 17.40 2.74 5.70
N ILE A 512 16.55 3.36 6.54
CA ILE A 512 15.57 2.63 7.36
C ILE A 512 14.67 1.77 6.49
N LEU A 513 14.15 2.30 5.37
CA LEU A 513 13.28 1.56 4.47
C LEU A 513 13.98 0.36 3.82
N LEU A 514 15.22 0.53 3.35
CA LEU A 514 16.00 -0.57 2.77
C LEU A 514 16.33 -1.64 3.82
N GLU A 515 16.66 -1.24 5.05
CA GLU A 515 16.95 -2.19 6.13
C GLU A 515 15.65 -2.90 6.61
N TYR A 516 14.52 -2.19 6.64
CA TYR A 516 13.21 -2.78 6.92
C TYR A 516 12.85 -3.84 5.87
N TYR A 517 13.01 -3.52 4.59
CA TYR A 517 12.84 -4.50 3.51
C TYR A 517 13.79 -5.69 3.69
N ARG A 518 15.09 -5.46 3.94
CA ARG A 518 16.08 -6.53 4.11
C ARG A 518 15.73 -7.51 5.23
N LEU A 519 15.19 -7.02 6.32
CA LEU A 519 14.87 -7.82 7.50
C LEU A 519 13.51 -8.51 7.42
N TRP A 520 12.53 -7.86 6.78
CA TRP A 520 11.13 -8.22 6.89
C TRP A 520 10.45 -8.66 5.58
N HIS A 521 11.15 -8.68 4.44
CA HIS A 521 10.54 -9.21 3.21
C HIS A 521 10.12 -10.67 3.38
N CYS A 522 8.95 -11.03 2.85
CA CYS A 522 8.28 -12.31 3.00
C CYS A 522 8.01 -12.71 4.47
N LYS A 523 7.75 -11.72 5.32
CA LYS A 523 7.38 -11.89 6.72
C LYS A 523 6.20 -11.00 7.08
N HIS A 524 5.74 -11.15 8.34
CA HIS A 524 4.62 -10.40 8.92
C HIS A 524 5.11 -9.47 10.05
N PRO A 525 5.68 -8.30 9.74
CA PRO A 525 6.04 -7.31 10.76
C PRO A 525 4.81 -6.54 11.24
N ASN A 526 4.97 -5.92 12.41
CA ASN A 526 4.03 -4.95 12.96
C ASN A 526 4.66 -3.56 13.11
N ALA A 527 3.91 -2.61 13.65
CA ALA A 527 4.38 -1.25 13.86
C ALA A 527 5.65 -1.16 14.73
N GLN A 528 5.75 -2.00 15.78
CA GLN A 528 6.93 -2.01 16.65
C GLN A 528 8.17 -2.50 15.92
N ASP A 529 8.02 -3.46 15.01
CA ASP A 529 9.14 -3.98 14.22
C ASP A 529 9.73 -2.90 13.30
N PHE A 530 8.88 -2.07 12.69
CA PHE A 530 9.33 -0.93 11.90
C PHE A 530 10.06 0.12 12.78
N ILE A 531 9.51 0.48 13.93
CA ILE A 531 10.14 1.41 14.86
C ILE A 531 11.48 0.90 15.37
N ASN A 532 11.59 -0.39 15.68
CA ASN A 532 12.86 -1.00 16.10
C ASN A 532 13.95 -0.87 15.03
N VAL A 533 13.59 -1.03 13.76
CA VAL A 533 14.51 -0.79 12.64
C VAL A 533 14.89 0.69 12.56
N ALA A 534 13.91 1.58 12.68
CA ALA A 534 14.13 3.02 12.63
C ALA A 534 15.04 3.52 13.75
N GLU A 535 14.84 3.05 14.99
CA GLU A 535 15.70 3.37 16.14
C GLU A 535 17.14 2.88 15.93
N LYS A 536 17.28 1.65 15.41
CA LYS A 536 18.61 1.06 15.20
C LYS A 536 19.40 1.81 14.13
N GLU A 537 18.76 2.20 13.04
CA GLU A 537 19.42 2.90 11.92
C GLU A 537 19.68 4.38 12.20
N SER A 538 18.80 5.02 12.98
CA SER A 538 18.95 6.44 13.36
C SER A 538 19.82 6.66 14.59
N GLY A 539 19.95 5.67 15.48
CA GLY A 539 20.55 5.82 16.80
C GLY A 539 19.71 6.64 17.78
N MET A 540 18.43 6.91 17.46
CA MET A 540 17.51 7.72 18.26
C MET A 540 16.41 6.84 18.86
N LYS A 541 15.79 7.30 19.97
CA LYS A 541 14.55 6.71 20.47
C LYS A 541 13.34 7.30 19.73
N LEU A 542 12.46 6.42 19.27
CA LEU A 542 11.29 6.78 18.47
C LEU A 542 9.97 6.21 19.02
N ASP A 543 9.98 5.58 20.21
CA ASP A 543 8.76 5.09 20.86
C ASP A 543 7.74 6.21 21.08
N TRP A 544 8.21 7.43 21.47
CA TRP A 544 7.38 8.62 21.62
C TRP A 544 6.70 8.99 20.30
N TYR A 545 7.43 8.90 19.17
CA TYR A 545 6.91 9.20 17.85
C TYR A 545 5.77 8.26 17.45
N LYS A 546 5.98 6.94 17.64
CA LYS A 546 4.94 5.95 17.45
C LYS A 546 3.75 6.23 18.36
N GLU A 547 3.98 6.46 19.65
CA GLU A 547 2.91 6.72 20.62
C GLU A 547 2.03 7.91 20.21
N TYR A 548 2.61 9.06 19.95
CA TYR A 548 1.83 10.25 19.60
C TYR A 548 1.15 10.13 18.23
N TRP A 549 1.88 9.66 17.24
CA TRP A 549 1.40 9.68 15.87
C TRP A 549 0.41 8.57 15.56
N VAL A 550 0.63 7.36 16.07
CA VAL A 550 -0.16 6.17 15.74
C VAL A 550 -1.32 5.93 16.72
N TYR A 551 -1.08 6.15 18.02
CA TYR A 551 -2.07 5.84 19.06
C TYR A 551 -2.97 7.02 19.46
N THR A 552 -2.67 8.23 18.95
CA THR A 552 -3.44 9.41 19.33
C THR A 552 -3.89 10.24 18.12
N THR A 553 -4.77 11.21 18.38
CA THR A 553 -5.19 12.24 17.43
C THR A 553 -4.62 13.61 17.82
N LYS A 554 -3.54 13.63 18.58
CA LYS A 554 -2.86 14.85 18.96
C LYS A 554 -2.17 15.48 17.76
N THR A 555 -2.06 16.80 17.77
CA THR A 555 -1.53 17.60 16.66
C THR A 555 -0.27 18.32 17.03
N ILE A 556 0.55 18.63 16.04
CA ILE A 556 1.72 19.51 16.13
C ILE A 556 1.23 20.95 15.91
N ASP A 557 1.61 21.86 16.78
CA ASP A 557 1.39 23.31 16.64
C ASP A 557 2.47 24.05 17.44
N TYR A 558 3.42 24.62 16.74
CA TYR A 558 4.49 25.44 17.33
C TYR A 558 4.38 26.88 16.82
N SER A 559 4.71 27.86 17.65
CA SER A 559 4.66 29.26 17.28
C SER A 559 5.91 30.03 17.68
N ILE A 560 6.14 31.13 17.00
CA ILE A 560 7.05 32.17 17.44
C ILE A 560 6.24 33.13 18.34
N ASP A 561 6.46 33.04 19.64
CA ASP A 561 5.71 33.83 20.66
C ASP A 561 6.12 35.30 20.67
N SER A 562 7.44 35.55 20.71
CA SER A 562 7.99 36.92 20.75
C SER A 562 9.47 36.98 20.37
N LEU A 563 9.90 38.19 19.95
CA LEU A 563 11.29 38.55 19.75
C LEU A 563 11.60 39.76 20.61
N TYR A 564 12.74 39.73 21.29
CA TYR A 564 13.19 40.84 22.12
C TYR A 564 14.71 40.87 22.24
N GLU A 565 15.26 42.04 22.50
CA GLU A 565 16.71 42.24 22.65
C GLU A 565 17.09 42.48 24.09
N ILE A 566 18.11 41.75 24.60
CA ILE A 566 18.70 41.93 25.90
C ILE A 566 20.23 41.86 25.77
N ASN A 567 20.93 42.86 26.31
CA ASN A 567 22.40 42.91 26.33
C ASN A 567 23.04 42.79 24.94
N GLY A 568 22.40 43.33 23.90
CA GLY A 568 22.88 43.29 22.53
C GLY A 568 22.70 41.93 21.83
N MET A 569 21.94 41.03 22.40
CA MET A 569 21.56 39.75 21.80
C MET A 569 20.05 39.72 21.58
N THR A 570 19.63 39.25 20.40
CA THR A 570 18.22 39.00 20.12
C THR A 570 17.83 37.62 20.58
N ASN A 571 16.78 37.54 21.37
CA ASN A 571 16.17 36.30 21.83
C ASN A 571 14.86 36.05 21.04
N VAL A 572 14.67 34.83 20.64
CA VAL A 572 13.44 34.35 20.01
C VAL A 572 12.78 33.37 20.96
N ARG A 573 11.58 33.69 21.41
CA ARG A 573 10.77 32.83 22.27
C ARG A 573 9.84 32.00 21.39
N LEU A 574 9.96 30.70 21.52
CA LEU A 574 9.13 29.68 20.86
C LEU A 574 8.13 29.14 21.86
N ARG A 575 6.96 28.77 21.37
CA ARG A 575 5.88 28.13 22.16
C ARG A 575 5.41 26.86 21.52
N ASP A 576 5.28 25.81 22.32
CA ASP A 576 4.55 24.58 22.00
C ASP A 576 3.07 24.78 22.37
N ILE A 577 2.18 24.83 21.37
CA ILE A 577 0.74 25.00 21.53
C ILE A 577 0.05 23.65 21.37
N GLY A 578 0.62 22.77 20.52
CA GLY A 578 0.13 21.44 20.25
C GLY A 578 0.28 20.49 21.44
N LEU A 579 -0.15 19.27 21.25
CA LEU A 579 -0.02 18.20 22.25
C LEU A 579 0.91 17.07 21.78
N MET A 580 1.53 17.25 20.62
CA MET A 580 2.50 16.32 20.05
C MET A 580 3.85 17.00 19.92
N PRO A 581 4.85 16.62 20.74
CA PRO A 581 6.16 17.23 20.72
C PRO A 581 6.97 16.83 19.48
N MET A 582 7.82 17.75 19.00
CA MET A 582 8.71 17.55 17.85
C MET A 582 10.07 18.19 18.08
N PRO A 583 11.16 17.71 17.46
CA PRO A 583 12.38 18.49 17.31
C PRO A 583 12.11 19.67 16.36
N ILE A 584 12.78 20.80 16.59
CA ILE A 584 12.46 22.05 15.89
C ILE A 584 13.69 22.59 15.14
N ASP A 585 13.51 22.85 13.84
CA ASP A 585 14.42 23.67 13.04
C ASP A 585 13.90 25.11 12.99
N VAL A 586 14.77 26.08 13.22
CA VAL A 586 14.47 27.51 13.07
C VAL A 586 15.49 28.16 12.16
N LYS A 587 15.04 28.98 11.23
CA LYS A 587 15.88 29.81 10.39
C LYS A 587 15.66 31.29 10.71
N ILE A 588 16.74 31.99 10.98
CA ILE A 588 16.75 33.46 11.16
C ILE A 588 17.42 34.04 9.90
N THR A 589 16.76 34.98 9.22
CA THR A 589 17.27 35.65 8.02
C THR A 589 17.54 37.11 8.33
N PHE A 590 18.70 37.63 7.89
CA PHE A 590 19.18 38.98 8.17
C PHE A 590 19.09 39.89 6.93
N LYS A 591 19.19 41.23 7.19
CA LYS A 591 19.12 42.28 6.14
C LYS A 591 20.24 42.20 5.09
N ASP A 592 21.38 41.66 5.47
CA ASP A 592 22.53 41.46 4.57
C ASP A 592 22.36 40.21 3.64
N GLY A 593 21.27 39.47 3.78
CA GLY A 593 20.97 38.26 3.03
C GLY A 593 21.57 37.00 3.65
N SER A 594 22.29 37.08 4.74
CA SER A 594 22.78 35.92 5.49
C SER A 594 21.65 35.26 6.30
N SER A 595 21.89 34.03 6.77
CA SER A 595 20.97 33.36 7.67
C SER A 595 21.69 32.45 8.67
N GLU A 596 21.07 32.25 9.82
CA GLU A 596 21.47 31.29 10.84
C GLU A 596 20.44 30.18 10.92
N TRP A 597 20.94 28.96 11.16
CA TRP A 597 20.13 27.80 11.43
C TRP A 597 20.27 27.37 12.89
N HIS A 598 19.15 27.13 13.54
CA HIS A 598 19.04 26.69 14.92
C HIS A 598 18.27 25.39 14.98
N TYR A 599 18.80 24.40 15.67
CA TYR A 599 18.15 23.11 15.86
C TYR A 599 17.97 22.80 17.33
N ILE A 600 16.78 22.43 17.73
CA ILE A 600 16.43 22.11 19.11
C ILE A 600 15.95 20.67 19.11
N PRO A 601 16.75 19.70 19.58
CA PRO A 601 16.29 18.33 19.75
C PRO A 601 15.23 18.24 20.85
N MET A 602 14.39 17.23 20.78
CA MET A 602 13.38 16.95 21.79
C MET A 602 13.92 15.88 22.76
N ASN A 603 13.71 16.06 24.05
CA ASN A 603 14.37 15.25 25.09
C ASN A 603 14.05 13.76 25.06
N LEU A 604 12.90 13.33 24.50
CA LEU A 604 12.54 11.90 24.40
C LEU A 604 13.26 11.14 23.28
N MET A 605 13.93 11.85 22.35
CA MET A 605 14.60 11.19 21.23
C MET A 605 16.03 10.72 21.55
N TYR A 606 16.65 11.20 22.64
CA TYR A 606 18.00 10.84 23.06
C TYR A 606 19.05 10.87 21.93
N GLY A 607 18.95 11.88 21.08
CA GLY A 607 19.81 12.05 19.91
C GLY A 607 19.43 13.28 19.11
N GLU A 608 20.13 13.49 18.01
CA GLU A 608 19.89 14.59 17.09
C GLU A 608 20.05 14.13 15.65
N LYS A 609 19.24 14.71 14.72
CA LYS A 609 19.41 14.44 13.30
C LYS A 609 20.70 15.08 12.77
N PRO A 610 21.36 14.49 11.76
CA PRO A 610 22.43 15.12 11.03
C PRO A 610 21.98 16.47 10.42
N ALA A 611 22.91 17.41 10.29
CA ALA A 611 22.61 18.65 9.55
C ALA A 611 22.31 18.31 8.08
N GLU A 612 21.25 18.92 7.54
CA GLU A 612 20.93 18.82 6.12
C GLU A 612 21.79 19.79 5.29
N GLU A 613 21.92 19.57 3.99
CA GLU A 613 22.81 20.32 3.11
C GLU A 613 22.62 21.85 3.19
N GLU A 614 21.37 22.28 3.38
CA GLU A 614 21.01 23.70 3.50
C GLU A 614 21.36 24.31 4.88
N GLN A 615 21.58 23.48 5.88
CA GLN A 615 21.77 23.87 7.28
C GLN A 615 23.25 24.10 7.62
N THR A 616 23.94 24.88 6.80
CA THR A 616 25.35 25.23 7.04
C THR A 616 25.48 26.03 8.34
N ASN A 617 26.47 25.66 9.18
CA ASN A 617 26.73 26.31 10.49
C ASN A 617 25.53 26.27 11.45
N ARG A 618 24.76 25.18 11.42
CA ARG A 618 23.64 24.95 12.33
C ARG A 618 24.09 24.97 13.78
N LYS A 619 23.45 25.81 14.59
CA LYS A 619 23.62 25.82 16.04
C LYS A 619 22.67 24.83 16.68
N VAL A 620 23.21 23.87 17.43
CA VAL A 620 22.43 22.87 18.17
C VAL A 620 22.24 23.35 19.60
N TYR A 621 21.03 23.30 20.10
CA TYR A 621 20.66 23.72 21.45
C TYR A 621 20.48 22.52 22.38
N PRO A 622 20.47 22.75 23.71
CA PRO A 622 20.00 21.77 24.67
C PRO A 622 18.57 21.28 24.30
N GLU A 623 18.26 20.04 24.66
CA GLU A 623 16.97 19.42 24.37
C GLU A 623 15.79 20.23 24.93
N TRP A 624 14.71 20.34 24.14
CA TRP A 624 13.45 20.88 24.63
C TRP A 624 12.70 19.79 25.43
N ASN A 625 12.49 20.03 26.71
CA ASN A 625 11.68 19.13 27.54
C ASN A 625 10.21 19.23 27.12
N TRP A 626 9.64 18.15 26.68
CA TRP A 626 8.27 18.09 26.12
C TRP A 626 7.16 18.62 27.04
N THR A 627 7.43 18.72 28.35
CA THR A 627 6.52 19.31 29.34
C THR A 627 6.61 20.83 29.45
N ASN A 628 7.62 21.44 28.83
CA ASN A 628 7.84 22.87 28.91
C ASN A 628 7.14 23.55 27.71
N PRO A 629 6.19 24.48 27.94
CA PRO A 629 5.45 25.09 26.83
C PRO A 629 6.27 26.17 26.10
N ILE A 630 7.44 26.54 26.59
CA ILE A 630 8.25 27.63 26.06
C ILE A 630 9.72 27.20 25.96
N TYR A 631 10.38 27.65 24.88
CA TYR A 631 11.82 27.54 24.67
C TYR A 631 12.38 28.84 24.10
N GLU A 632 13.64 29.14 24.40
CA GLU A 632 14.31 30.37 23.94
C GLU A 632 15.61 30.02 23.21
N ILE A 633 15.76 30.59 22.02
CA ILE A 633 17.02 30.60 21.28
C ILE A 633 17.53 32.03 21.15
N SER A 634 18.81 32.21 20.86
CA SER A 634 19.41 33.52 20.73
C SER A 634 20.40 33.64 19.59
N THR A 635 20.48 34.86 19.02
CA THR A 635 21.51 35.27 18.06
C THR A 635 22.24 36.50 18.55
N THR A 636 23.49 36.67 18.12
CA THR A 636 24.29 37.86 18.41
C THR A 636 23.94 39.07 17.54
N HIS A 637 23.05 38.89 16.55
CA HIS A 637 22.57 40.00 15.71
C HIS A 637 21.53 40.82 16.46
N HIS A 638 21.51 42.11 16.18
CA HIS A 638 20.49 43.03 16.72
C HIS A 638 19.12 42.74 16.10
N LEU A 639 18.06 42.97 16.86
CA LEU A 639 16.69 42.79 16.43
C LEU A 639 16.39 43.55 15.12
N MET A 640 16.99 44.75 14.98
CA MET A 640 16.84 45.58 13.79
C MET A 640 17.48 44.99 12.52
N ASP A 641 18.38 44.02 12.66
CA ASP A 641 19.03 43.35 11.51
C ASP A 641 18.25 42.12 11.00
N ILE A 642 17.26 41.69 11.75
CA ILE A 642 16.46 40.51 11.40
C ILE A 642 15.36 40.88 10.40
N VAL A 643 15.25 40.12 9.33
CA VAL A 643 14.17 40.22 8.33
C VAL A 643 13.05 39.26 8.68
N SER A 644 13.37 38.01 8.98
CA SER A 644 12.37 36.99 9.34
C SER A 644 12.96 35.94 10.28
N VAL A 645 12.06 35.35 11.05
CA VAL A 645 12.27 34.11 11.80
C VAL A 645 11.22 33.11 11.35
N GLU A 646 11.63 31.86 11.09
CA GLU A 646 10.72 30.83 10.57
C GLU A 646 11.03 29.48 11.17
N ILE A 647 10.02 28.84 11.77
CA ILE A 647 10.03 27.44 12.23
C ILE A 647 9.77 26.55 11.02
N ASP A 648 10.55 25.49 10.86
CA ASP A 648 10.49 24.53 9.76
C ASP A 648 10.33 25.19 8.38
N PRO A 649 11.35 25.89 7.87
CA PRO A 649 11.30 26.48 6.54
C PRO A 649 11.27 25.42 5.40
N SER A 650 11.46 24.14 5.74
CA SER A 650 11.30 23.03 4.78
C SER A 650 9.84 22.65 4.49
N TYR A 651 8.89 23.14 5.30
CA TYR A 651 7.47 22.80 5.25
C TYR A 651 7.17 21.29 5.43
N ARG A 652 8.09 20.53 6.01
CA ARG A 652 7.90 19.09 6.24
C ARG A 652 7.19 18.78 7.56
N MET A 653 7.35 19.59 8.59
CA MET A 653 6.63 19.41 9.85
C MET A 653 5.12 19.61 9.64
N ALA A 654 4.32 18.66 10.10
CA ALA A 654 2.87 18.66 9.90
C ALA A 654 2.14 19.53 10.93
N ASP A 655 2.61 20.77 11.08
CA ASP A 655 2.01 21.78 11.95
C ASP A 655 0.62 22.19 11.43
N VAL A 656 -0.38 22.16 12.31
CA VAL A 656 -1.78 22.44 11.95
C VAL A 656 -2.09 23.91 11.77
N GLU A 657 -1.20 24.82 12.24
CA GLU A 657 -1.39 26.29 12.13
C GLU A 657 -0.11 27.01 11.69
N ARG A 658 0.34 26.74 10.50
CA ARG A 658 1.60 27.27 9.97
C ARG A 658 1.72 28.79 9.90
N ARG A 659 0.63 29.54 10.02
CA ARG A 659 0.69 31.03 10.03
C ARG A 659 1.41 31.59 11.24
N ASN A 660 1.47 30.85 12.35
CA ASN A 660 2.19 31.22 13.57
C ASN A 660 3.66 30.76 13.58
N ASN A 661 4.11 29.98 12.57
CA ASN A 661 5.49 29.52 12.44
C ASN A 661 6.44 30.58 11.88
N LYS A 662 5.95 31.70 11.36
CA LYS A 662 6.78 32.73 10.74
C LYS A 662 6.44 34.13 11.20
N ILE A 663 7.48 34.92 11.48
CA ILE A 663 7.38 36.37 11.70
C ILE A 663 8.28 37.06 10.67
N GLU A 664 7.73 38.06 9.98
CA GLU A 664 8.47 38.99 9.13
C GLU A 664 8.49 40.37 9.78
N LEU A 665 9.70 40.91 10.00
CA LEU A 665 9.87 42.22 10.60
C LEU A 665 9.93 43.28 9.51
N LYS A 666 9.08 44.29 9.64
CA LYS A 666 9.05 45.47 8.75
C LYS A 666 9.43 46.67 9.59
N PHE A 667 10.63 47.22 9.37
CA PHE A 667 11.12 48.41 10.02
C PHE A 667 11.12 49.60 9.08
#